data_e4e4f47a59740eb4967e75dbaae92853
#
_entry.id   e4e4f47a59740eb4967e75dbaae92853
#
_cell.length_a   1.000
_cell.length_b   1.000
_cell.length_c   1.000
_cell.angle_alpha   90.00
_cell.angle_beta   90.00
_cell.angle_gamma   90.00
#
_symmetry.space_group_name_H-M   'P 1'
#
loop_
_entity.id
_entity.type
_entity.pdbx_description
1 polymer ?
#
loop_
_entity_poly.entity_id
_entity_poly.type
_entity_poly.pdbx_seq_one_letter_code
_entity_poly.pdbx_strand_id
1 'polypeptide(L)'
;MEDEVILELRDSDCEEGGAAVHAAAMEREDWIPLLLARKCKVFLRASRVILSERSSYFRSLFSNFREAHSDHVVVTWNLEVLANILQGILFERLDVAPCSVADLLEGATFFGCDSIISECQVWIASDMLSCSRDNQDVLQYVPRLWKVATETGVPTIASACARYLAINFEDAGSGEFLENIPLLLFQAAVNHPFLTISSERNLFQAILRRCRFETRDCALELISKVRMHWVPVDFLAAQSDNSLLNSHNRDLPLEPPEIKSAGLRLSQYTKILNLTGCQQVTDVILFDSVLCSPIKVEGEYILHSFLNSSSRYSNSSAAGPFLNHLVSLYPLQEERTQFELMQLPSVSEEVNKPDRSGIPLLNSLRILLLGKCWRVRPEELFLWIKTTCSSLQQLNVSQCPQFSAFFLSHLASACPFIEVADFSRDLSVIHLATVKKPCTGKLLTTSYKKGSWDTHRYLVELHLTGHTELKDSELSLISKKCPSISAISLSGCSNLSDSGIAKFLQGHPKLRFLRAAITAFGFQSVCALLAASDQECNLEVLDLAYCTGLSAGALVRLLTRISSFLSLSLCYTNLIDDGLFLSCGTSLETLNIRGTQVTGAAISYTIRKNFKLTSLNFRDCRGAFSYEGLKEEKLDLRRLKAGWGVAHILANAKLPFLQTLHLGLGAQITSTFLRELPSRCPQLQHLSLSLQDLLDDDLNHAIAKLPFLTTLKLRHTLQPLSGKFLESLTSNLVSLKLEDVCPSLTNAQLASIATSCKGLRQLSLTACRCLDSGALSIISKAWPALSELKLEDCGEATREGAAVLLCLYGLQSLTLRHNGAGLPRNFIMDASYQFPLLRCLSLDSCDTSGHFNTPQDGDWRSISTIKIAHCRHVPSAFCLEGRGRRVHRQTEVMERGGTTLRTFIVKERL
;
A
#
# COMPACT_ATOMS: atom_id res chain seq x y z
N MET A 1 -2.25 22.09 -69.60
CA MET A 1 -1.27 20.98 -69.50
C MET A 1 0.07 21.41 -68.98
N GLU A 2 0.33 22.75 -68.78
CA GLU A 2 1.57 23.26 -68.19
C GLU A 2 1.60 23.26 -66.65
N ASP A 3 0.47 23.00 -65.99
CA ASP A 3 0.35 23.10 -64.52
C ASP A 3 0.34 21.75 -63.79
N GLU A 4 0.44 20.63 -64.48
CA GLU A 4 0.43 19.31 -63.89
C GLU A 4 1.82 18.69 -63.77
N VAL A 5 2.08 17.99 -62.68
CA VAL A 5 3.32 17.22 -62.42
C VAL A 5 2.95 15.81 -62.01
N ILE A 6 3.77 14.85 -62.40
CA ILE A 6 3.68 13.46 -61.94
C ILE A 6 4.61 13.26 -60.75
N LEU A 7 4.07 13.02 -59.59
CA LEU A 7 4.82 12.64 -58.39
C LEU A 7 5.03 11.14 -58.36
N GLU A 8 6.28 10.69 -58.35
CA GLU A 8 6.61 9.29 -58.02
C GLU A 8 6.85 9.21 -56.52
N LEU A 9 5.94 8.59 -55.81
CA LEU A 9 6.04 8.41 -54.35
C LEU A 9 6.77 7.10 -54.04
N ARG A 10 7.88 7.17 -53.30
CA ARG A 10 8.65 6.01 -52.86
C ARG A 10 8.56 5.87 -51.34
N ASP A 11 8.40 4.63 -50.92
CA ASP A 11 8.43 4.32 -49.48
C ASP A 11 9.87 4.35 -48.97
N SER A 12 10.10 5.09 -47.88
CA SER A 12 11.42 5.14 -47.22
C SER A 12 11.86 3.80 -46.61
N ASP A 13 10.88 2.91 -46.32
CA ASP A 13 11.10 1.66 -45.61
C ASP A 13 11.17 0.42 -46.56
N CYS A 14 11.15 0.60 -47.90
CA CYS A 14 11.23 -0.47 -48.87
C CYS A 14 12.55 -0.59 -49.60
N GLU A 15 13.15 -1.77 -49.60
CA GLU A 15 14.29 -2.11 -50.48
C GLU A 15 13.85 -2.17 -51.93
N GLU A 16 14.75 -1.76 -52.84
CA GLU A 16 14.52 -1.64 -54.28
C GLU A 16 14.01 -2.96 -54.91
N GLY A 17 12.78 -2.97 -55.43
CA GLY A 17 12.30 -4.14 -56.19
C GLY A 17 10.79 -4.31 -56.40
N GLY A 18 9.94 -3.42 -55.99
CA GLY A 18 8.49 -3.56 -56.08
C GLY A 18 7.84 -3.07 -57.40
N ALA A 19 6.70 -3.65 -57.78
CA ALA A 19 5.93 -3.33 -58.98
C ALA A 19 5.35 -1.92 -58.95
N ALA A 20 5.50 -1.16 -60.06
CA ALA A 20 4.96 0.18 -60.21
C ALA A 20 3.42 0.16 -60.41
N VAL A 21 2.71 0.99 -59.68
CA VAL A 21 1.26 1.19 -59.86
C VAL A 21 1.02 2.63 -60.33
N HIS A 22 0.44 2.77 -61.47
CA HIS A 22 -0.01 4.04 -62.01
C HIS A 22 -1.40 4.37 -61.43
N ALA A 23 -1.45 5.33 -60.52
CA ALA A 23 -2.71 5.96 -60.10
C ALA A 23 -3.04 7.05 -61.15
N ALA A 24 -3.47 6.63 -62.36
CA ALA A 24 -3.93 7.56 -63.37
C ALA A 24 -5.30 8.08 -62.96
N ALA A 25 -5.40 9.39 -62.70
CA ALA A 25 -6.64 10.19 -62.71
C ALA A 25 -7.85 9.52 -62.00
N MET A 26 -7.70 9.09 -60.77
CA MET A 26 -8.83 8.84 -59.89
C MET A 26 -9.20 10.13 -59.17
N GLU A 27 -10.25 10.75 -59.66
CA GLU A 27 -11.00 11.70 -58.83
C GLU A 27 -11.61 10.90 -57.70
N ARG A 28 -11.18 11.13 -56.47
CA ARG A 28 -11.86 10.76 -55.24
C ARG A 28 -11.17 9.72 -54.34
N GLU A 29 -11.39 9.96 -53.12
CA GLU A 29 -11.43 9.30 -51.81
C GLU A 29 -10.92 7.83 -51.66
N ASP A 30 -10.78 7.06 -52.75
CA ASP A 30 -10.51 5.62 -52.70
C ASP A 30 -9.04 5.26 -53.01
N TRP A 31 -8.19 6.25 -53.30
CA TRP A 31 -6.80 5.94 -53.69
C TRP A 31 -5.89 5.61 -52.51
N ILE A 32 -6.16 6.11 -51.29
CA ILE A 32 -5.35 5.82 -50.08
C ILE A 32 -5.40 4.34 -49.69
N PRO A 33 -6.56 3.68 -49.56
CA PRO A 33 -6.64 2.24 -49.33
C PRO A 33 -5.94 1.39 -50.42
N LEU A 34 -5.97 1.85 -51.65
CA LEU A 34 -5.29 1.16 -52.78
C LEU A 34 -3.76 1.33 -52.72
N LEU A 35 -3.28 2.49 -52.26
CA LEU A 35 -1.88 2.75 -52.05
C LEU A 35 -1.30 1.94 -50.88
N LEU A 36 -2.02 1.84 -49.80
CA LEU A 36 -1.64 1.10 -48.62
C LEU A 36 -1.61 -0.43 -48.84
N ALA A 37 -2.42 -0.93 -49.78
CA ALA A 37 -2.46 -2.36 -50.10
C ALA A 37 -1.27 -2.86 -50.94
N ARG A 38 -0.49 -1.97 -51.59
CA ARG A 38 0.62 -2.34 -52.47
C ARG A 38 1.86 -1.53 -52.19
N LYS A 39 2.71 -2.05 -51.36
CA LYS A 39 4.03 -1.48 -51.06
C LYS A 39 4.86 -1.27 -52.32
N CYS A 40 5.35 -0.07 -52.60
CA CYS A 40 6.63 0.28 -53.19
C CYS A 40 6.70 1.54 -54.03
N LYS A 41 5.93 1.80 -55.06
CA LYS A 41 6.01 3.03 -55.90
C LYS A 41 4.64 3.41 -56.43
N VAL A 42 4.29 4.68 -56.23
CA VAL A 42 3.02 5.21 -56.69
C VAL A 42 3.22 6.46 -57.52
N PHE A 43 2.54 6.61 -58.63
CA PHE A 43 2.56 7.76 -59.48
C PHE A 43 1.25 8.53 -59.33
N LEU A 44 1.34 9.78 -58.86
CA LEU A 44 0.21 10.66 -58.66
C LEU A 44 0.32 11.91 -59.56
N ARG A 45 -0.72 12.27 -60.29
CA ARG A 45 -0.81 13.57 -60.98
C ARG A 45 -1.36 14.62 -60.06
N ALA A 46 -0.66 15.73 -59.93
CA ALA A 46 -1.02 16.81 -59.04
C ALA A 46 -0.75 18.19 -59.69
N SER A 47 -1.51 19.22 -59.27
CA SER A 47 -1.31 20.59 -59.72
C SER A 47 -0.10 21.20 -59.04
N ARG A 48 0.86 21.75 -59.82
CA ARG A 48 2.04 22.45 -59.29
C ARG A 48 1.66 23.70 -58.54
N VAL A 49 0.61 24.38 -58.96
CA VAL A 49 0.12 25.61 -58.30
C VAL A 49 -0.35 25.29 -56.87
N ILE A 50 -1.21 24.30 -56.73
CA ILE A 50 -1.75 23.89 -55.38
C ILE A 50 -0.63 23.39 -54.50
N LEU A 51 0.27 22.57 -55.01
CA LEU A 51 1.42 22.08 -54.25
C LEU A 51 2.33 23.24 -53.78
N SER A 52 2.62 24.21 -54.65
CA SER A 52 3.47 25.36 -54.34
C SER A 52 2.83 26.36 -53.39
N GLU A 53 1.51 26.54 -53.46
CA GLU A 53 0.77 27.41 -52.57
C GLU A 53 0.76 26.90 -51.12
N ARG A 54 0.57 25.58 -50.95
CA ARG A 54 0.29 24.95 -49.67
C ARG A 54 1.48 24.26 -49.01
N SER A 55 2.63 24.18 -49.73
CA SER A 55 3.86 23.58 -49.22
C SER A 55 5.06 24.41 -49.61
N SER A 56 5.86 24.81 -48.62
CA SER A 56 7.09 25.53 -48.82
C SER A 56 8.17 24.66 -49.49
N TYR A 57 8.15 23.34 -49.22
CA TYR A 57 9.01 22.36 -49.86
C TYR A 57 8.75 22.31 -51.37
N PHE A 58 7.52 22.08 -51.78
CA PHE A 58 7.14 22.00 -53.21
C PHE A 58 7.36 23.35 -53.90
N ARG A 59 7.11 24.47 -53.24
CA ARG A 59 7.40 25.82 -53.77
C ARG A 59 8.87 25.97 -54.08
N SER A 60 9.77 25.57 -53.18
CA SER A 60 11.21 25.62 -53.38
C SER A 60 11.66 24.66 -54.47
N LEU A 61 11.08 23.46 -54.50
CA LEU A 61 11.38 22.44 -55.48
C LEU A 61 11.07 22.88 -56.90
N PHE A 62 9.94 23.51 -57.13
CA PHE A 62 9.52 24.00 -58.42
C PHE A 62 10.07 25.34 -58.84
N SER A 63 10.69 26.13 -57.94
CA SER A 63 11.25 27.45 -58.23
C SER A 63 12.78 27.45 -58.43
N ASN A 64 13.50 26.63 -57.68
CA ASN A 64 14.96 26.77 -57.58
C ASN A 64 15.79 25.53 -58.00
N PHE A 65 15.15 24.40 -58.31
CA PHE A 65 15.84 23.12 -58.60
C PHE A 65 15.65 22.68 -60.03
N ARG A 66 16.42 21.69 -60.47
CA ARG A 66 16.29 21.07 -61.82
C ARG A 66 14.91 20.51 -62.11
N GLU A 67 14.22 20.13 -61.08
CA GLU A 67 12.83 19.60 -61.05
C GLU A 67 11.79 20.68 -61.45
N ALA A 68 12.18 21.97 -61.46
CA ALA A 68 11.31 23.06 -61.90
C ALA A 68 10.73 22.88 -63.30
N HIS A 69 11.45 22.21 -64.20
CA HIS A 69 11.07 21.99 -65.58
C HIS A 69 10.78 20.51 -65.87
N SER A 70 10.81 19.65 -64.86
CA SER A 70 10.56 18.20 -65.01
C SER A 70 9.08 17.89 -64.82
N ASP A 71 8.48 17.15 -65.76
CA ASP A 71 7.12 16.65 -65.62
C ASP A 71 7.02 15.50 -64.63
N HIS A 72 8.13 15.00 -64.09
CA HIS A 72 8.23 13.88 -63.19
C HIS A 72 9.19 14.22 -62.04
N VAL A 73 8.65 14.05 -60.81
CA VAL A 73 9.37 14.35 -59.54
C VAL A 73 9.28 13.16 -58.60
N VAL A 74 10.39 12.71 -58.03
CA VAL A 74 10.47 11.63 -57.08
C VAL A 74 10.48 12.20 -55.64
N VAL A 75 9.55 11.70 -54.80
CA VAL A 75 9.47 12.05 -53.40
C VAL A 75 9.57 10.80 -52.55
N THR A 76 10.56 10.72 -51.68
CA THR A 76 10.76 9.55 -50.81
C THR A 76 10.40 9.92 -49.37
N TRP A 77 9.43 9.23 -48.86
CA TRP A 77 8.97 9.38 -47.44
C TRP A 77 8.13 8.12 -47.07
N ASN A 78 7.80 7.99 -45.76
CA ASN A 78 6.82 6.96 -45.40
C ASN A 78 5.53 7.16 -46.21
N LEU A 79 5.12 6.14 -46.96
CA LEU A 79 4.10 6.30 -47.97
C LEU A 79 2.72 6.61 -47.40
N GLU A 80 2.39 6.08 -46.21
CA GLU A 80 1.12 6.30 -45.54
C GLU A 80 0.99 7.75 -45.08
N VAL A 81 2.07 8.28 -44.45
CA VAL A 81 2.16 9.68 -43.99
C VAL A 81 2.12 10.64 -45.16
N LEU A 82 2.89 10.35 -46.21
CA LEU A 82 2.99 11.19 -47.41
C LEU A 82 1.62 11.24 -48.15
N ALA A 83 0.93 10.11 -48.24
CA ALA A 83 -0.40 10.05 -48.81
C ALA A 83 -1.40 10.94 -48.06
N ASN A 84 -1.37 10.89 -46.73
CA ASN A 84 -2.23 11.71 -45.89
C ASN A 84 -1.89 13.21 -46.00
N ILE A 85 -0.61 13.57 -46.06
CA ILE A 85 -0.17 14.97 -46.31
C ILE A 85 -0.65 15.46 -47.69
N LEU A 86 -0.45 14.68 -48.76
CA LEU A 86 -0.92 15.06 -50.08
C LEU A 86 -2.43 15.19 -50.15
N GLN A 87 -3.17 14.32 -49.41
CA GLN A 87 -4.62 14.45 -49.32
C GLN A 87 -5.01 15.76 -48.64
N GLY A 88 -4.30 16.16 -47.56
CA GLY A 88 -4.49 17.46 -46.89
C GLY A 88 -4.17 18.63 -47.80
N ILE A 89 -3.10 18.54 -48.62
CA ILE A 89 -2.71 19.56 -49.57
C ILE A 89 -3.69 19.71 -50.74
N LEU A 90 -4.09 18.59 -51.33
CA LEU A 90 -4.87 18.60 -52.56
C LEU A 90 -6.37 18.72 -52.33
N PHE A 91 -6.88 18.10 -51.29
CA PHE A 91 -8.33 17.95 -51.03
C PHE A 91 -8.84 18.57 -49.75
N GLU A 92 -7.96 19.18 -48.94
CA GLU A 92 -8.29 19.73 -47.62
C GLU A 92 -8.91 18.70 -46.65
N ARG A 93 -8.50 17.44 -46.77
CA ARG A 93 -8.93 16.35 -45.92
C ARG A 93 -7.72 15.71 -45.26
N LEU A 94 -7.79 15.67 -43.92
CA LEU A 94 -6.72 15.09 -43.12
C LEU A 94 -7.31 13.97 -42.27
N ASP A 95 -6.72 12.78 -42.31
CA ASP A 95 -7.05 11.69 -41.38
C ASP A 95 -6.04 11.70 -40.26
N VAL A 96 -6.50 12.11 -39.05
CA VAL A 96 -5.63 12.24 -37.87
C VAL A 96 -6.00 11.18 -36.85
N ALA A 97 -5.07 10.28 -36.58
CA ALA A 97 -5.23 9.23 -35.57
C ALA A 97 -4.10 9.32 -34.51
N PRO A 98 -4.36 8.87 -33.28
CA PRO A 98 -3.35 8.93 -32.20
C PRO A 98 -2.05 8.19 -32.53
N CYS A 99 -2.12 7.11 -33.31
CA CYS A 99 -0.96 6.30 -33.71
C CYS A 99 -0.09 6.95 -34.81
N SER A 100 -0.67 7.78 -35.67
CA SER A 100 0.00 8.36 -36.85
C SER A 100 0.28 9.86 -36.73
N VAL A 101 -0.33 10.56 -35.77
CA VAL A 101 -0.24 12.02 -35.67
C VAL A 101 1.19 12.54 -35.45
N ALA A 102 2.05 11.79 -34.78
CA ALA A 102 3.45 12.17 -34.58
C ALA A 102 4.20 12.17 -35.92
N ASP A 103 4.03 11.13 -36.72
CA ASP A 103 4.65 10.97 -38.03
C ASP A 103 4.08 11.98 -39.04
N LEU A 104 2.79 12.23 -38.94
CA LEU A 104 2.11 13.25 -39.75
C LEU A 104 2.64 14.66 -39.43
N LEU A 105 2.88 14.98 -38.15
CA LEU A 105 3.46 16.25 -37.73
C LEU A 105 4.90 16.40 -38.24
N GLU A 106 5.72 15.35 -38.14
CA GLU A 106 7.08 15.30 -38.66
C GLU A 106 7.11 15.54 -40.18
N GLY A 107 6.27 14.80 -40.90
CA GLY A 107 6.17 14.97 -42.36
C GLY A 107 5.62 16.36 -42.78
N ALA A 108 4.56 16.84 -42.09
CA ALA A 108 4.01 18.17 -42.38
C ALA A 108 5.03 19.29 -42.14
N THR A 109 5.90 19.14 -41.14
CA THR A 109 7.00 20.08 -40.87
C THR A 109 8.07 20.00 -41.94
N PHE A 110 8.47 18.78 -42.35
CA PHE A 110 9.43 18.57 -43.41
C PHE A 110 8.96 19.18 -44.75
N PHE A 111 7.70 18.92 -45.11
CA PHE A 111 7.11 19.46 -46.33
C PHE A 111 6.66 20.94 -46.19
N GLY A 112 6.79 21.54 -45.02
CA GLY A 112 6.45 22.95 -44.78
C GLY A 112 4.98 23.27 -45.07
N CYS A 113 4.09 22.49 -44.53
CA CYS A 113 2.63 22.58 -44.68
C CYS A 113 2.00 23.19 -43.42
N ASP A 114 2.04 24.51 -43.27
CA ASP A 114 1.61 25.23 -42.07
C ASP A 114 0.12 25.00 -41.71
N SER A 115 -0.74 24.83 -42.73
CA SER A 115 -2.16 24.49 -42.51
C SER A 115 -2.36 23.15 -41.82
N ILE A 116 -1.62 22.13 -42.29
CA ILE A 116 -1.66 20.76 -41.72
C ILE A 116 -1.09 20.77 -40.31
N ILE A 117 0.03 21.47 -40.09
CA ILE A 117 0.62 21.62 -38.74
C ILE A 117 -0.40 22.23 -37.79
N SER A 118 -1.10 23.31 -38.21
CA SER A 118 -2.10 23.96 -37.40
C SER A 118 -3.29 23.05 -37.09
N GLU A 119 -3.75 22.28 -38.07
CA GLU A 119 -4.85 21.32 -37.90
C GLU A 119 -4.45 20.19 -36.93
N CYS A 120 -3.25 19.64 -37.08
CA CYS A 120 -2.69 18.66 -36.12
C CYS A 120 -2.62 19.26 -34.71
N GLN A 121 -2.18 20.51 -34.54
CA GLN A 121 -2.09 21.17 -33.23
C GLN A 121 -3.46 21.31 -32.59
N VAL A 122 -4.47 21.73 -33.33
CA VAL A 122 -5.85 21.84 -32.84
C VAL A 122 -6.38 20.47 -32.42
N TRP A 123 -6.25 19.47 -33.29
CA TRP A 123 -6.71 18.12 -33.02
C TRP A 123 -6.02 17.48 -31.82
N ILE A 124 -4.69 17.61 -31.71
CA ILE A 124 -3.92 17.11 -30.57
C ILE A 124 -4.44 17.77 -29.26
N ALA A 125 -4.68 19.06 -29.28
CA ALA A 125 -5.10 19.79 -28.09
C ALA A 125 -6.57 19.51 -27.72
N SER A 126 -7.48 19.39 -28.69
CA SER A 126 -8.92 19.24 -28.47
C SER A 126 -9.36 17.78 -28.29
N ASP A 127 -8.81 16.88 -29.08
CA ASP A 127 -9.28 15.49 -29.14
C ASP A 127 -8.34 14.49 -28.49
N MET A 128 -7.04 14.51 -28.83
CA MET A 128 -6.10 13.52 -28.34
C MET A 128 -5.73 13.76 -26.87
N LEU A 129 -5.28 14.97 -26.54
CA LEU A 129 -4.81 15.33 -25.20
C LEU A 129 -5.89 16.01 -24.34
N SER A 130 -7.16 15.93 -24.75
CA SER A 130 -8.26 16.44 -23.93
C SER A 130 -8.42 15.61 -22.66
N CYS A 131 -8.51 16.27 -21.51
CA CYS A 131 -8.62 15.60 -20.20
C CYS A 131 -9.98 14.94 -19.96
N SER A 132 -10.89 14.97 -20.93
CA SER A 132 -12.25 14.48 -20.83
C SER A 132 -12.41 12.98 -21.18
N ARG A 133 -11.39 12.35 -21.73
CA ARG A 133 -11.44 10.92 -22.11
C ARG A 133 -10.46 10.12 -21.24
N ASP A 134 -10.94 9.05 -20.60
CA ASP A 134 -10.13 8.03 -19.93
C ASP A 134 -9.47 7.12 -21.01
N ASN A 135 -8.58 7.66 -21.81
CA ASN A 135 -7.87 6.93 -22.86
C ASN A 135 -6.47 6.56 -22.39
N GLN A 136 -6.34 5.47 -21.63
CA GLN A 136 -5.03 4.88 -21.32
C GLN A 136 -4.21 4.57 -22.58
N ASP A 137 -4.88 4.28 -23.70
CA ASP A 137 -4.24 3.98 -24.98
C ASP A 137 -3.46 5.17 -25.55
N VAL A 138 -3.83 6.40 -25.22
CA VAL A 138 -3.15 7.60 -25.72
C VAL A 138 -1.77 7.80 -25.08
N LEU A 139 -1.60 7.38 -23.82
CA LEU A 139 -0.33 7.57 -23.11
C LEU A 139 0.88 6.98 -23.85
N GLN A 140 0.71 5.85 -24.54
CA GLN A 140 1.79 5.19 -25.27
C GLN A 140 2.36 6.03 -26.43
N TYR A 141 1.56 6.94 -26.99
CA TYR A 141 1.97 7.79 -28.11
C TYR A 141 2.59 9.12 -27.67
N VAL A 142 2.36 9.54 -26.43
CA VAL A 142 2.81 10.83 -25.89
C VAL A 142 4.34 11.00 -25.95
N PRO A 143 5.20 10.00 -25.61
CA PRO A 143 6.64 10.14 -25.68
C PRO A 143 7.16 10.41 -27.09
N ARG A 144 6.60 9.72 -28.11
CA ARG A 144 6.95 9.92 -29.52
C ARG A 144 6.51 11.30 -30.00
N LEU A 145 5.26 11.66 -29.72
CA LEU A 145 4.72 12.97 -30.09
C LEU A 145 5.53 14.11 -29.47
N TRP A 146 5.91 13.99 -28.20
CA TRP A 146 6.74 14.97 -27.54
C TRP A 146 8.13 15.11 -28.21
N LYS A 147 8.74 13.97 -28.55
CA LYS A 147 10.03 13.94 -29.23
C LYS A 147 9.95 14.69 -30.56
N VAL A 148 8.98 14.32 -31.41
CA VAL A 148 8.76 14.99 -32.69
C VAL A 148 8.48 16.47 -32.51
N ALA A 149 7.63 16.86 -31.55
CA ALA A 149 7.30 18.26 -31.27
C ALA A 149 8.51 19.08 -30.84
N THR A 150 9.47 18.48 -30.12
CA THR A 150 10.72 19.16 -29.73
C THR A 150 11.70 19.25 -30.87
N GLU A 151 11.84 18.24 -31.72
CA GLU A 151 12.71 18.20 -32.89
C GLU A 151 12.21 19.14 -33.99
N THR A 152 10.91 19.26 -34.17
CA THR A 152 10.27 20.14 -35.16
C THR A 152 10.05 21.57 -34.66
N GLY A 153 10.38 21.86 -33.41
CA GLY A 153 10.29 23.20 -32.83
C GLY A 153 8.85 23.68 -32.56
N VAL A 154 7.91 22.81 -32.24
CA VAL A 154 6.52 23.12 -31.93
C VAL A 154 6.29 23.07 -30.40
N PRO A 155 6.59 24.15 -29.66
CA PRO A 155 6.59 24.13 -28.18
C PRO A 155 5.18 23.97 -27.58
N THR A 156 4.13 24.34 -28.31
CA THR A 156 2.73 24.21 -27.88
C THR A 156 2.36 22.75 -27.68
N ILE A 157 2.72 21.87 -28.61
CA ILE A 157 2.48 20.44 -28.52
C ILE A 157 3.34 19.81 -27.41
N ALA A 158 4.62 20.18 -27.34
CA ALA A 158 5.52 19.70 -26.28
C ALA A 158 4.98 20.04 -24.88
N SER A 159 4.47 21.26 -24.68
CA SER A 159 3.84 21.68 -23.44
C SER A 159 2.53 20.92 -23.17
N ALA A 160 1.71 20.67 -24.19
CA ALA A 160 0.48 19.88 -24.07
C ALA A 160 0.77 18.43 -23.67
N CYS A 161 1.81 17.81 -24.24
CA CYS A 161 2.28 16.48 -23.87
C CYS A 161 2.73 16.41 -22.41
N ALA A 162 3.53 17.39 -21.95
CA ALA A 162 3.97 17.46 -20.57
C ALA A 162 2.78 17.64 -19.59
N ARG A 163 1.83 18.48 -19.95
CA ARG A 163 0.60 18.67 -19.20
C ARG A 163 -0.23 17.38 -19.12
N TYR A 164 -0.43 16.71 -20.24
CA TYR A 164 -1.20 15.47 -20.29
C TYR A 164 -0.56 14.36 -19.45
N LEU A 165 0.76 14.20 -19.55
CA LEU A 165 1.52 13.27 -18.72
C LEU A 165 1.42 13.63 -17.23
N ALA A 166 1.47 14.91 -16.88
CA ALA A 166 1.35 15.36 -15.49
C ALA A 166 -0.03 15.05 -14.90
N ILE A 167 -1.10 15.24 -15.67
CA ILE A 167 -2.48 14.95 -15.23
C ILE A 167 -2.71 13.44 -15.06
N ASN A 168 -2.15 12.62 -15.96
CA ASN A 168 -2.31 11.16 -15.97
C ASN A 168 -1.07 10.44 -15.41
N PHE A 169 -0.34 11.08 -14.49
CA PHE A 169 0.96 10.59 -14.01
C PHE A 169 0.87 9.23 -13.32
N GLU A 170 -0.20 8.95 -12.58
CA GLU A 170 -0.41 7.65 -11.91
C GLU A 170 -0.58 6.50 -12.90
N ASP A 171 -1.30 6.74 -13.99
CA ASP A 171 -1.54 5.74 -15.04
C ASP A 171 -0.23 5.44 -15.79
N ALA A 172 0.61 6.47 -15.98
CA ALA A 172 1.95 6.33 -16.56
C ALA A 172 2.95 5.64 -15.62
N GLY A 173 2.74 5.73 -14.31
CA GLY A 173 3.64 5.21 -13.27
C GLY A 173 3.63 3.68 -13.11
N SER A 174 2.73 2.97 -13.79
CA SER A 174 2.60 1.52 -13.74
C SER A 174 3.38 0.84 -14.88
N GLY A 175 4.41 0.04 -14.52
CA GLY A 175 5.07 -0.86 -15.46
C GLY A 175 6.30 -0.29 -16.19
N GLU A 176 6.65 -0.92 -17.32
CA GLU A 176 7.81 -0.61 -18.16
C GLU A 176 7.70 0.73 -18.91
N PHE A 177 6.49 1.26 -19.02
CA PHE A 177 6.24 2.53 -19.72
C PHE A 177 7.03 3.70 -19.12
N LEU A 178 7.11 3.76 -17.78
CA LEU A 178 7.82 4.82 -17.08
C LEU A 178 9.33 4.87 -17.44
N GLU A 179 9.95 3.72 -17.66
CA GLU A 179 11.37 3.60 -18.00
C GLU A 179 11.67 4.13 -19.41
N ASN A 180 10.67 4.08 -20.31
CA ASN A 180 10.80 4.49 -21.71
C ASN A 180 10.44 5.97 -21.96
N ILE A 181 9.90 6.70 -20.98
CA ILE A 181 9.59 8.13 -21.13
C ILE A 181 10.90 8.94 -21.27
N PRO A 182 11.03 9.86 -22.25
CA PRO A 182 12.16 10.77 -22.33
C PRO A 182 12.35 11.55 -21.03
N LEU A 183 13.59 11.64 -20.54
CA LEU A 183 13.87 12.25 -19.24
C LEU A 183 13.39 13.70 -19.14
N LEU A 184 13.58 14.49 -20.20
CA LEU A 184 13.14 15.88 -20.23
C LEU A 184 11.62 16.02 -20.19
N LEU A 185 10.88 15.11 -20.83
CA LEU A 185 9.43 15.05 -20.73
C LEU A 185 8.99 14.69 -19.31
N PHE A 186 9.65 13.72 -18.69
CA PHE A 186 9.40 13.33 -17.29
C PHE A 186 9.67 14.49 -16.33
N GLN A 187 10.79 15.20 -16.49
CA GLN A 187 11.11 16.40 -15.72
C GLN A 187 10.05 17.50 -15.91
N ALA A 188 9.64 17.74 -17.15
CA ALA A 188 8.59 18.72 -17.45
C ALA A 188 7.26 18.37 -16.79
N ALA A 189 6.87 17.09 -16.78
CA ALA A 189 5.67 16.61 -16.12
C ALA A 189 5.74 16.72 -14.59
N VAL A 190 6.88 16.36 -13.97
CA VAL A 190 7.09 16.47 -12.51
C VAL A 190 7.06 17.92 -12.05
N ASN A 191 7.55 18.84 -12.85
CA ASN A 191 7.54 20.29 -12.56
C ASN A 191 6.21 20.98 -12.93
N HIS A 192 5.28 20.26 -13.57
CA HIS A 192 4.04 20.87 -14.04
C HIS A 192 3.07 21.18 -12.87
N PRO A 193 2.39 22.35 -12.88
CA PRO A 193 1.46 22.74 -11.81
C PRO A 193 0.30 21.76 -11.60
N PHE A 194 -0.13 21.07 -12.66
CA PHE A 194 -1.21 20.09 -12.63
C PHE A 194 -0.71 18.65 -12.41
N LEU A 195 0.50 18.48 -11.87
CA LEU A 195 0.98 17.14 -11.50
C LEU A 195 0.00 16.48 -10.54
N THR A 196 -0.64 15.41 -11.01
CA THR A 196 -1.68 14.68 -10.29
C THR A 196 -1.13 13.34 -9.84
N ILE A 197 -1.01 13.18 -8.53
CA ILE A 197 -0.49 11.98 -7.87
C ILE A 197 -1.40 11.59 -6.72
N SER A 198 -1.52 10.32 -6.47
CA SER A 198 -2.28 9.82 -5.32
C SER A 198 -1.53 10.02 -4.01
N SER A 199 -0.19 9.99 -4.04
CA SER A 199 0.67 10.22 -2.87
C SER A 199 2.08 10.64 -3.28
N GLU A 200 2.76 11.44 -2.44
CA GLU A 200 4.17 11.79 -2.64
C GLU A 200 5.10 10.55 -2.60
N ARG A 201 4.68 9.50 -1.91
CA ARG A 201 5.35 8.19 -1.95
C ARG A 201 5.40 7.63 -3.38
N ASN A 202 4.30 7.68 -4.11
CA ASN A 202 4.23 7.15 -5.47
C ASN A 202 5.10 7.98 -6.43
N LEU A 203 5.08 9.31 -6.28
CA LEU A 203 5.99 10.19 -7.02
C LEU A 203 7.46 9.83 -6.75
N PHE A 204 7.83 9.67 -5.48
CA PHE A 204 9.19 9.30 -5.10
C PHE A 204 9.61 7.96 -5.70
N GLN A 205 8.72 6.95 -5.65
CA GLN A 205 8.98 5.65 -6.28
C GLN A 205 9.13 5.74 -7.80
N ALA A 206 8.31 6.56 -8.46
CA ALA A 206 8.38 6.79 -9.91
C ALA A 206 9.73 7.44 -10.29
N ILE A 207 10.19 8.43 -9.54
CA ILE A 207 11.49 9.06 -9.74
C ILE A 207 12.62 8.04 -9.55
N LEU A 208 12.61 7.24 -8.48
CA LEU A 208 13.63 6.23 -8.26
C LEU A 208 13.69 5.17 -9.37
N ARG A 209 12.56 4.77 -9.92
CA ARG A 209 12.49 3.82 -11.04
C ARG A 209 13.04 4.46 -12.30
N ARG A 210 12.56 5.67 -12.67
CA ARG A 210 12.95 6.34 -13.91
C ARG A 210 14.43 6.72 -13.93
N CYS A 211 14.97 7.13 -12.78
CA CYS A 211 16.35 7.56 -12.66
C CYS A 211 17.33 6.44 -12.32
N ARG A 212 16.92 5.19 -12.39
CA ARG A 212 17.77 4.04 -12.00
C ARG A 212 19.08 3.97 -12.79
N PHE A 213 19.09 4.40 -14.05
CA PHE A 213 20.24 4.36 -14.96
C PHE A 213 20.78 5.76 -15.29
N GLU A 214 20.23 6.82 -14.69
CA GLU A 214 20.62 8.20 -14.93
C GLU A 214 21.72 8.66 -13.97
N THR A 215 22.25 9.86 -14.22
CA THR A 215 23.22 10.48 -13.32
C THR A 215 22.57 10.80 -11.98
N ARG A 216 23.37 10.70 -10.93
CA ARG A 216 22.93 10.97 -9.56
C ARG A 216 22.38 12.38 -9.39
N ASP A 217 23.00 13.38 -9.99
CA ASP A 217 22.60 14.78 -9.85
C ASP A 217 21.20 15.03 -10.42
N CYS A 218 20.89 14.40 -11.55
CA CYS A 218 19.54 14.43 -12.13
C CYS A 218 18.50 13.79 -11.20
N ALA A 219 18.83 12.64 -10.61
CA ALA A 219 17.95 11.98 -9.65
C ALA A 219 17.70 12.84 -8.41
N LEU A 220 18.74 13.50 -7.88
CA LEU A 220 18.64 14.37 -6.70
C LEU A 220 17.82 15.63 -7.00
N GLU A 221 17.97 16.22 -8.19
CA GLU A 221 17.17 17.36 -8.63
C GLU A 221 15.68 16.99 -8.62
N LEU A 222 15.31 15.85 -9.21
CA LEU A 222 13.92 15.38 -9.23
C LEU A 222 13.40 15.02 -7.83
N ILE A 223 14.24 14.38 -6.99
CA ILE A 223 13.89 14.07 -5.60
C ILE A 223 13.63 15.35 -4.80
N SER A 224 14.32 16.46 -5.09
CA SER A 224 14.08 17.75 -4.46
C SER A 224 12.66 18.31 -4.70
N LYS A 225 11.98 17.84 -5.76
CA LYS A 225 10.60 18.23 -6.08
C LYS A 225 9.56 17.43 -5.28
N VAL A 226 9.94 16.32 -4.66
CA VAL A 226 9.07 15.53 -3.80
C VAL A 226 8.86 16.26 -2.48
N ARG A 227 7.63 16.38 -2.05
CA ARG A 227 7.29 16.94 -0.73
C ARG A 227 7.52 15.89 0.34
N MET A 228 8.80 15.71 0.76
CA MET A 228 9.25 14.63 1.64
C MET A 228 8.47 14.52 2.95
N HIS A 229 7.95 15.64 3.48
CA HIS A 229 7.12 15.66 4.68
C HIS A 229 5.78 14.94 4.51
N TRP A 230 5.31 14.69 3.26
CA TRP A 230 4.11 13.90 2.96
C TRP A 230 4.42 12.46 2.54
N VAL A 231 5.66 12.06 2.60
CA VAL A 231 6.06 10.65 2.40
C VAL A 231 6.03 9.94 3.74
N PRO A 232 5.37 8.76 3.87
CA PRO A 232 5.38 8.00 5.11
C PRO A 232 6.80 7.67 5.58
N VAL A 233 7.11 7.94 6.84
CA VAL A 233 8.49 7.78 7.36
C VAL A 233 8.95 6.33 7.35
N ASP A 234 8.02 5.37 7.54
CA ASP A 234 8.30 3.95 7.41
C ASP A 234 8.76 3.57 5.99
N PHE A 235 8.21 4.23 4.99
CA PHE A 235 8.65 4.07 3.61
C PHE A 235 10.02 4.69 3.37
N LEU A 236 10.29 5.89 3.88
CA LEU A 236 11.59 6.55 3.74
C LEU A 236 12.71 5.76 4.45
N ALA A 237 12.44 5.28 5.66
CA ALA A 237 13.35 4.41 6.37
C ALA A 237 13.67 3.13 5.56
N ALA A 238 12.71 2.65 4.80
CA ALA A 238 12.86 1.52 3.90
C ALA A 238 13.78 1.77 2.70
N GLN A 239 14.02 3.02 2.34
CA GLN A 239 14.88 3.41 1.21
C GLN A 239 16.30 3.79 1.65
N SER A 240 16.64 3.69 2.94
CA SER A 240 17.96 4.05 3.47
C SER A 240 19.13 3.31 2.80
N ASP A 241 18.87 2.11 2.27
CA ASP A 241 19.89 1.29 1.59
C ASP A 241 20.01 1.57 0.09
N ASN A 242 19.21 2.50 -0.45
CA ASN A 242 19.26 2.84 -1.86
C ASN A 242 20.56 3.60 -2.16
N SER A 243 21.36 3.11 -3.11
CA SER A 243 22.66 3.69 -3.48
C SER A 243 22.58 5.13 -3.97
N LEU A 244 21.43 5.54 -4.50
CA LEU A 244 21.16 6.92 -4.91
C LEU A 244 21.05 7.87 -3.71
N LEU A 245 20.63 7.36 -2.55
CA LEU A 245 20.42 8.13 -1.33
C LEU A 245 21.62 8.02 -0.36
N ASN A 246 22.44 6.96 -0.48
CA ASN A 246 23.59 6.71 0.36
C ASN A 246 24.83 7.41 -0.20
N SER A 247 25.04 8.66 0.16
CA SER A 247 26.30 9.32 -0.11
C SER A 247 27.04 9.70 1.14
N HIS A 248 28.27 9.26 1.20
CA HIS A 248 29.30 9.73 2.12
C HIS A 248 29.79 11.17 1.85
N ASN A 249 29.12 11.95 1.04
CA ASN A 249 29.52 13.32 0.79
C ASN A 249 28.69 14.30 1.63
N ARG A 250 29.40 14.99 2.50
CA ARG A 250 28.97 16.02 3.44
C ARG A 250 28.46 17.31 2.78
N ASP A 251 28.34 17.35 1.45
CA ASP A 251 28.11 18.56 0.67
C ASP A 251 26.77 18.58 -0.07
N LEU A 252 25.76 17.86 0.40
CA LEU A 252 24.40 18.18 -0.02
C LEU A 252 23.99 19.46 0.71
N PRO A 253 23.76 20.57 -0.02
CA PRO A 253 23.05 21.70 0.53
C PRO A 253 21.56 21.31 0.65
N LEU A 254 21.27 20.45 1.61
CA LEU A 254 19.94 20.26 2.13
C LEU A 254 19.72 21.32 3.21
N GLU A 255 19.95 22.58 2.88
CA GLU A 255 19.20 23.62 3.53
C GLU A 255 17.73 23.30 3.23
N PRO A 256 16.90 23.10 4.27
CA PRO A 256 15.49 22.95 4.05
C PRO A 256 15.08 24.18 3.23
N PRO A 257 14.53 24.04 2.00
CA PRO A 257 13.85 25.18 1.41
C PRO A 257 12.95 25.67 2.51
N GLU A 258 13.04 26.96 2.85
CA GLU A 258 12.20 27.60 3.86
C GLU A 258 10.85 26.91 3.81
N ILE A 259 10.43 26.29 4.92
CA ILE A 259 9.18 25.53 5.02
C ILE A 259 8.06 26.57 4.92
N LYS A 260 7.92 27.16 3.76
CA LYS A 260 6.70 27.78 3.33
C LYS A 260 5.76 26.61 3.15
N SER A 261 4.82 26.48 4.06
CA SER A 261 3.80 25.46 4.19
C SER A 261 3.38 24.89 2.82
N ALA A 262 4.15 23.92 2.31
CA ALA A 262 3.78 23.24 1.09
C ALA A 262 2.60 22.33 1.43
N GLY A 263 1.39 22.77 1.22
CA GLY A 263 0.17 22.00 1.35
C GLY A 263 0.22 20.71 0.53
N LEU A 264 -0.83 19.91 0.55
CA LEU A 264 -0.95 18.72 -0.30
C LEU A 264 -1.00 19.12 -1.77
N ARG A 265 -0.55 18.25 -2.68
CA ARG A 265 -0.76 18.44 -4.12
C ARG A 265 -2.19 18.05 -4.45
N LEU A 266 -3.01 19.03 -4.66
CA LEU A 266 -4.39 18.83 -5.07
C LEU A 266 -4.62 19.61 -6.37
N SER A 267 -5.36 19.00 -7.28
CA SER A 267 -5.81 19.63 -8.52
C SER A 267 -7.25 19.20 -8.80
N GLN A 268 -7.91 19.89 -9.72
CA GLN A 268 -9.25 19.51 -10.18
C GLN A 268 -9.30 18.10 -10.79
N TYR A 269 -8.16 17.53 -11.14
CA TYR A 269 -8.01 16.19 -11.74
C TYR A 269 -7.69 15.11 -10.71
N THR A 270 -7.48 15.46 -9.44
CA THR A 270 -7.13 14.49 -8.38
C THR A 270 -8.28 13.51 -8.15
N LYS A 271 -8.12 12.27 -8.57
CA LYS A 271 -9.09 11.17 -8.39
C LYS A 271 -8.88 10.41 -7.07
N ILE A 272 -7.63 10.25 -6.66
CA ILE A 272 -7.21 9.48 -5.48
C ILE A 272 -6.29 10.35 -4.62
N LEU A 273 -6.57 10.41 -3.32
CA LEU A 273 -5.70 11.01 -2.33
C LEU A 273 -5.35 9.96 -1.26
N ASN A 274 -4.10 9.52 -1.26
CA ASN A 274 -3.62 8.51 -0.32
C ASN A 274 -2.57 9.09 0.64
N LEU A 275 -2.99 9.36 1.84
CA LEU A 275 -2.17 9.85 2.96
C LEU A 275 -2.00 8.78 4.05
N THR A 276 -2.24 7.51 3.73
CA THR A 276 -2.13 6.41 4.69
C THR A 276 -0.74 6.38 5.32
N GLY A 277 -0.70 6.46 6.66
CA GLY A 277 0.56 6.47 7.42
C GLY A 277 1.21 7.84 7.57
N CYS A 278 0.67 8.89 6.98
CA CYS A 278 1.15 10.27 7.16
C CYS A 278 0.58 10.84 8.47
N GLN A 279 1.27 10.62 9.58
CA GLN A 279 0.78 10.97 10.92
C GLN A 279 0.70 12.48 11.18
N GLN A 280 1.41 13.29 10.40
CA GLN A 280 1.42 14.75 10.45
C GLN A 280 0.17 15.39 9.86
N VAL A 281 -0.64 14.62 9.11
CA VAL A 281 -1.88 15.13 8.51
C VAL A 281 -2.87 15.52 9.59
N THR A 282 -3.32 16.78 9.53
CA THR A 282 -4.37 17.34 10.36
C THR A 282 -5.51 17.86 9.47
N ASP A 283 -6.65 18.10 10.07
CA ASP A 283 -7.79 18.73 9.41
C ASP A 283 -7.42 20.12 8.84
N VAL A 284 -6.64 20.93 9.58
CA VAL A 284 -6.17 22.25 9.11
C VAL A 284 -5.40 22.13 7.79
N ILE A 285 -4.49 21.16 7.69
CA ILE A 285 -3.70 20.93 6.48
C ILE A 285 -4.60 20.55 5.30
N LEU A 286 -5.64 19.75 5.53
CA LEU A 286 -6.59 19.39 4.48
C LEU A 286 -7.32 20.63 3.95
N PHE A 287 -7.77 21.53 4.81
CA PHE A 287 -8.41 22.77 4.40
C PHE A 287 -7.45 23.72 3.69
N ASP A 288 -6.29 24.00 4.27
CA ASP A 288 -5.29 24.91 3.68
C ASP A 288 -4.82 24.41 2.31
N SER A 289 -4.68 23.11 2.14
CA SER A 289 -4.25 22.52 0.86
C SER A 289 -5.25 22.73 -0.26
N VAL A 290 -6.54 22.75 0.03
CA VAL A 290 -7.58 23.05 -0.97
C VAL A 290 -7.54 24.54 -1.34
N LEU A 291 -7.38 25.42 -0.37
CA LEU A 291 -7.30 26.87 -0.61
C LEU A 291 -6.06 27.27 -1.42
N CYS A 292 -4.94 26.53 -1.25
CA CYS A 292 -3.68 26.81 -1.97
C CYS A 292 -3.54 26.05 -3.29
N SER A 293 -4.53 25.23 -3.67
CA SER A 293 -4.43 24.41 -4.89
C SER A 293 -4.68 25.22 -6.16
N PRO A 294 -4.07 24.89 -7.32
CA PRO A 294 -4.32 25.52 -8.60
C PRO A 294 -5.65 25.04 -9.20
N ILE A 295 -6.75 25.22 -8.48
CA ILE A 295 -8.09 24.87 -8.95
C ILE A 295 -8.71 26.08 -9.62
N LYS A 296 -9.19 25.91 -10.85
CA LYS A 296 -9.83 26.97 -11.61
C LYS A 296 -11.17 27.34 -10.96
N VAL A 297 -11.29 28.56 -10.46
CA VAL A 297 -12.58 29.22 -10.31
C VAL A 297 -12.87 29.83 -11.67
N GLU A 298 -14.09 29.64 -12.20
CA GLU A 298 -14.46 30.10 -13.54
C GLU A 298 -13.99 31.54 -13.79
N GLY A 299 -13.01 31.66 -14.68
CA GLY A 299 -12.60 32.96 -15.26
C GLY A 299 -11.24 33.53 -14.85
N GLU A 300 -10.63 33.21 -13.71
CA GLU A 300 -9.36 33.80 -13.31
C GLU A 300 -8.47 32.86 -12.51
N TYR A 301 -7.17 32.85 -12.87
CA TYR A 301 -6.12 32.20 -12.08
C TYR A 301 -5.77 33.07 -10.87
N ILE A 302 -6.33 32.80 -9.72
CA ILE A 302 -5.91 33.45 -8.48
C ILE A 302 -4.72 32.68 -7.91
N LEU A 303 -3.53 33.15 -8.27
CA LEU A 303 -2.28 32.82 -7.58
C LEU A 303 -2.23 33.70 -6.32
N HIS A 304 -2.89 33.30 -5.24
CA HIS A 304 -2.68 33.95 -3.96
C HIS A 304 -1.36 33.48 -3.36
N SER A 305 -0.32 34.24 -3.66
CA SER A 305 0.91 34.24 -2.91
C SER A 305 0.64 34.86 -1.52
N PHE A 306 0.44 34.03 -0.51
CA PHE A 306 0.62 34.50 0.87
C PHE A 306 2.12 34.53 1.17
N LEU A 307 2.73 35.65 0.81
CA LEU A 307 3.97 36.14 1.40
C LEU A 307 3.63 36.90 2.68
N ASN A 308 3.99 36.37 3.82
CA ASN A 308 4.69 37.10 4.89
C ASN A 308 4.51 36.41 6.23
N SER A 309 5.55 35.92 6.80
CA SER A 309 6.19 36.36 8.06
C SER A 309 7.10 35.23 8.57
N SER A 310 8.33 35.51 8.41
CA SER A 310 9.42 35.79 9.32
C SER A 310 9.84 34.73 10.31
N SER A 311 11.04 34.26 10.06
CA SER A 311 12.28 34.40 10.83
C SER A 311 12.49 33.50 12.05
N ARG A 312 13.67 32.88 11.98
CA ARG A 312 14.64 32.55 13.05
C ARG A 312 14.34 31.34 13.92
N TYR A 313 15.18 30.32 13.78
CA TYR A 313 16.09 29.90 14.85
C TYR A 313 17.14 28.92 14.32
N SER A 314 18.34 29.14 14.78
CA SER A 314 19.59 28.47 14.45
C SER A 314 19.94 27.37 15.46
N ASN A 315 20.69 26.37 14.98
CA ASN A 315 21.73 25.57 15.62
C ASN A 315 21.39 24.47 16.63
N SER A 316 21.65 23.21 16.31
CA SER A 316 22.85 22.52 16.75
C SER A 316 22.93 21.04 16.31
N SER A 317 24.10 20.65 16.10
CA SER A 317 24.86 19.58 15.49
C SER A 317 24.55 18.13 15.84
N ALA A 318 24.80 17.29 14.82
CA ALA A 318 25.45 15.98 14.82
C ALA A 318 24.63 14.74 15.09
N ALA A 319 24.05 14.21 14.03
CA ALA A 319 23.81 12.78 13.79
C ALA A 319 23.65 12.56 12.30
N GLY A 320 23.81 11.33 11.78
CA GLY A 320 24.00 10.99 10.37
C GLY A 320 23.13 11.75 9.35
N PRO A 321 23.69 12.20 8.23
CA PRO A 321 23.18 13.36 7.49
C PRO A 321 21.76 13.24 6.96
N PHE A 322 21.30 12.03 6.61
CA PHE A 322 19.99 11.86 6.00
C PHE A 322 18.84 11.69 7.01
N LEU A 323 19.03 10.88 8.03
CA LEU A 323 18.00 10.64 9.06
C LEU A 323 17.83 11.83 9.99
N ASN A 324 18.90 12.58 10.30
CA ASN A 324 18.80 13.82 11.06
C ASN A 324 18.02 14.89 10.33
N HIS A 325 18.13 14.90 9.01
CA HIS A 325 17.36 15.83 8.18
C HIS A 325 15.87 15.49 8.14
N LEU A 326 15.55 14.20 8.12
CA LEU A 326 14.17 13.74 8.25
C LEU A 326 13.56 14.10 9.62
N VAL A 327 14.35 14.07 10.68
CA VAL A 327 13.89 14.50 12.02
C VAL A 327 13.71 16.02 12.10
N SER A 328 14.54 16.80 11.40
CA SER A 328 14.37 18.25 11.30
C SER A 328 13.15 18.66 10.45
N LEU A 329 12.71 17.78 9.51
CA LEU A 329 11.48 17.97 8.77
C LEU A 329 10.21 17.73 9.59
N TYR A 330 10.33 17.04 10.75
CA TYR A 330 9.26 16.88 11.71
C TYR A 330 9.59 17.69 12.96
N PRO A 331 9.24 18.97 13.01
CA PRO A 331 9.46 19.76 14.21
C PRO A 331 8.70 19.13 15.37
N LEU A 332 9.45 18.49 16.26
CA LEU A 332 8.94 17.87 17.48
C LEU A 332 8.64 18.92 18.56
N GLN A 333 8.92 20.19 18.27
CA GLN A 333 8.59 21.29 19.14
C GLN A 333 7.21 21.84 18.77
N GLU A 334 6.21 21.49 19.58
CA GLU A 334 5.20 22.46 19.90
C GLU A 334 5.92 23.60 20.66
N GLU A 335 6.50 24.55 19.94
CA GLU A 335 6.50 25.89 20.50
C GLU A 335 5.02 26.20 20.76
N ARG A 336 4.68 26.35 22.03
CA ARG A 336 3.57 27.17 22.46
C ARG A 336 3.86 28.59 21.94
N THR A 337 3.79 28.80 20.65
CA THR A 337 3.27 30.06 20.18
C THR A 337 1.82 29.99 20.65
N GLN A 338 1.53 30.75 21.67
CA GLN A 338 0.26 31.39 21.78
C GLN A 338 0.01 32.07 20.42
N PHE A 339 -0.41 31.29 19.40
CA PHE A 339 -1.42 31.80 18.55
C PHE A 339 -2.56 32.05 19.52
N GLU A 340 -2.75 33.30 19.87
CA GLU A 340 -4.08 33.76 20.18
C GLU A 340 -4.96 33.02 19.17
N LEU A 341 -5.61 31.99 19.64
CA LEU A 341 -6.83 31.50 19.05
C LEU A 341 -7.61 32.78 18.79
N MET A 342 -7.58 33.26 17.56
CA MET A 342 -8.74 34.00 17.09
C MET A 342 -9.87 33.04 17.40
N GLN A 343 -10.52 33.30 18.49
CA GLN A 343 -11.78 32.69 18.84
C GLN A 343 -12.62 32.81 17.57
N LEU A 344 -12.71 31.73 16.81
CA LEU A 344 -13.84 31.58 15.92
C LEU A 344 -15.05 31.86 16.79
N PRO A 345 -15.84 32.88 16.47
CA PRO A 345 -16.95 33.26 17.31
C PRO A 345 -17.77 32.01 17.56
N SER A 346 -17.98 31.69 18.83
CA SER A 346 -19.01 30.73 19.25
C SER A 346 -20.23 31.07 18.41
N VAL A 347 -20.74 30.10 17.66
CA VAL A 347 -21.95 30.25 16.85
C VAL A 347 -23.10 30.51 17.80
N SER A 348 -23.26 31.74 18.18
CA SER A 348 -24.52 32.36 18.57
C SER A 348 -25.09 32.97 17.32
N GLU A 349 -26.29 32.56 17.04
CA GLU A 349 -27.25 32.98 16.00
C GLU A 349 -27.02 34.36 15.41
N GLU A 350 -27.11 34.42 14.06
CA GLU A 350 -27.16 35.64 13.24
C GLU A 350 -25.84 36.40 13.03
N VAL A 351 -24.94 35.80 12.28
CA VAL A 351 -23.97 36.57 11.48
C VAL A 351 -24.14 36.18 10.01
N ASN A 352 -24.35 37.19 9.21
CA ASN A 352 -24.45 37.14 7.74
C ASN A 352 -23.55 36.09 7.12
N LYS A 353 -24.17 35.16 6.36
CA LYS A 353 -23.52 34.13 5.58
C LYS A 353 -22.38 34.76 4.79
N PRO A 354 -21.10 34.37 5.03
CA PRO A 354 -20.07 34.69 4.08
C PRO A 354 -20.44 34.01 2.75
N ASP A 355 -20.35 34.79 1.69
CA ASP A 355 -20.59 34.35 0.33
C ASP A 355 -19.79 33.08 0.05
N ARG A 356 -20.46 31.95 -0.12
CA ARG A 356 -19.88 30.61 -0.24
C ARG A 356 -19.33 30.32 -1.65
N SER A 357 -19.16 31.36 -2.48
CA SER A 357 -18.83 31.25 -3.92
C SER A 357 -17.36 31.01 -4.23
N GLY A 358 -16.49 30.77 -3.26
CA GLY A 358 -15.03 30.73 -3.46
C GLY A 358 -14.28 29.47 -3.03
N ILE A 359 -14.94 28.40 -2.54
CA ILE A 359 -14.19 27.18 -2.14
C ILE A 359 -14.05 26.27 -3.38
N PRO A 360 -12.82 25.96 -3.80
CA PRO A 360 -12.60 25.10 -4.95
C PRO A 360 -13.10 23.68 -4.68
N LEU A 361 -13.87 23.14 -5.61
CA LEU A 361 -14.49 21.81 -5.51
C LEU A 361 -13.56 20.75 -6.11
N LEU A 362 -13.23 19.72 -5.33
CA LEU A 362 -12.52 18.53 -5.79
C LEU A 362 -13.52 17.49 -6.36
N ASN A 363 -14.25 17.88 -7.39
CA ASN A 363 -15.33 17.03 -7.95
C ASN A 363 -14.82 15.71 -8.55
N SER A 364 -13.54 15.63 -8.88
CA SER A 364 -12.91 14.41 -9.42
C SER A 364 -12.49 13.42 -8.34
N LEU A 365 -12.41 13.85 -7.06
CA LEU A 365 -11.94 13.00 -5.98
C LEU A 365 -12.94 11.87 -5.68
N ARG A 366 -12.51 10.64 -5.90
CA ARG A 366 -13.30 9.43 -5.69
C ARG A 366 -12.83 8.63 -4.49
N ILE A 367 -11.53 8.62 -4.21
CA ILE A 367 -10.90 7.77 -3.21
C ILE A 367 -10.09 8.61 -2.24
N LEU A 368 -10.42 8.53 -0.96
CA LEU A 368 -9.71 9.20 0.12
C LEU A 368 -9.22 8.18 1.15
N LEU A 369 -7.88 8.02 1.25
CA LEU A 369 -7.24 7.05 2.14
C LEU A 369 -6.46 7.81 3.22
N LEU A 370 -6.98 7.81 4.44
CA LEU A 370 -6.43 8.44 5.65
C LEU A 370 -6.10 7.41 6.73
N GLY A 371 -5.88 6.15 6.35
CA GLY A 371 -5.53 5.11 7.31
C GLY A 371 -4.33 5.52 8.17
N LYS A 372 -4.43 5.35 9.51
CA LYS A 372 -3.40 5.73 10.48
C LYS A 372 -3.15 7.25 10.64
N CYS A 373 -4.01 8.11 10.12
CA CYS A 373 -3.97 9.57 10.29
C CYS A 373 -4.78 9.98 11.54
N TRP A 374 -4.25 9.71 12.70
CA TRP A 374 -4.96 9.84 13.98
C TRP A 374 -5.11 11.28 14.48
N ARG A 375 -4.55 12.29 13.81
CA ARG A 375 -4.69 13.72 14.14
C ARG A 375 -5.88 14.39 13.45
N VAL A 376 -6.50 13.72 12.46
CA VAL A 376 -7.67 14.24 11.74
C VAL A 376 -8.92 14.07 12.61
N ARG A 377 -9.61 15.16 12.92
CA ARG A 377 -10.84 15.12 13.71
C ARG A 377 -12.05 14.73 12.86
N PRO A 378 -12.95 13.87 13.36
CA PRO A 378 -14.12 13.41 12.59
C PRO A 378 -15.04 14.54 12.12
N GLU A 379 -15.32 15.51 12.99
CA GLU A 379 -16.21 16.64 12.70
C GLU A 379 -15.66 17.51 11.58
N GLU A 380 -14.38 17.80 11.65
CA GLU A 380 -13.68 18.63 10.66
C GLU A 380 -13.52 17.91 9.34
N LEU A 381 -13.20 16.60 9.37
CA LEU A 381 -13.16 15.81 8.14
C LEU A 381 -14.52 15.76 7.47
N PHE A 382 -15.60 15.60 8.23
CA PHE A 382 -16.95 15.65 7.70
C PHE A 382 -17.23 16.99 7.00
N LEU A 383 -16.87 18.10 7.63
CA LEU A 383 -17.06 19.45 7.07
C LEU A 383 -16.24 19.58 5.79
N TRP A 384 -14.99 19.16 5.80
CA TRP A 384 -14.12 19.19 4.62
C TRP A 384 -14.69 18.38 3.46
N ILE A 385 -15.10 17.12 3.71
CA ILE A 385 -15.72 16.27 2.68
C ILE A 385 -16.97 16.94 2.12
N LYS A 386 -17.85 17.43 2.99
CA LYS A 386 -19.12 18.07 2.58
C LYS A 386 -18.92 19.30 1.73
N THR A 387 -17.88 20.09 1.98
CA THR A 387 -17.62 21.33 1.28
C THR A 387 -16.81 21.16 0.01
N THR A 388 -15.97 20.13 -0.10
CA THR A 388 -14.97 20.01 -1.17
C THR A 388 -15.16 18.83 -2.10
N CYS A 389 -15.65 17.66 -1.62
CA CYS A 389 -15.65 16.43 -2.40
C CYS A 389 -16.92 15.58 -2.23
N SER A 390 -18.04 16.06 -2.74
CA SER A 390 -19.33 15.37 -2.67
C SER A 390 -19.42 14.08 -3.52
N SER A 391 -18.49 13.86 -4.44
CA SER A 391 -18.44 12.71 -5.35
C SER A 391 -17.59 11.55 -4.84
N LEU A 392 -17.22 11.55 -3.54
CA LEU A 392 -16.40 10.51 -2.91
C LEU A 392 -17.11 9.16 -2.95
N GLN A 393 -16.40 8.12 -3.42
CA GLN A 393 -16.86 6.74 -3.51
C GLN A 393 -16.20 5.84 -2.46
N GLN A 394 -14.96 6.10 -2.09
CA GLN A 394 -14.24 5.30 -1.11
C GLN A 394 -13.60 6.16 -0.02
N LEU A 395 -13.86 5.83 1.23
CA LEU A 395 -13.22 6.43 2.40
C LEU A 395 -12.56 5.36 3.26
N ASN A 396 -11.28 5.53 3.54
CA ASN A 396 -10.55 4.69 4.48
C ASN A 396 -9.96 5.56 5.60
N VAL A 397 -10.44 5.37 6.82
CA VAL A 397 -9.91 5.94 8.06
C VAL A 397 -9.53 4.83 9.04
N SER A 398 -9.05 3.71 8.50
CA SER A 398 -8.65 2.55 9.30
C SER A 398 -7.52 2.89 10.26
N GLN A 399 -7.52 2.25 11.41
CA GLN A 399 -6.56 2.48 12.51
C GLN A 399 -6.52 3.93 13.03
N CYS A 400 -7.61 4.66 12.85
CA CYS A 400 -7.85 5.97 13.42
C CYS A 400 -8.88 5.82 14.57
N PRO A 401 -8.46 5.72 15.83
CA PRO A 401 -9.33 5.35 16.96
C PRO A 401 -10.42 6.38 17.28
N GLN A 402 -10.26 7.61 16.83
CA GLN A 402 -11.23 8.70 17.03
C GLN A 402 -12.51 8.54 16.19
N PHE A 403 -12.46 7.77 15.09
CA PHE A 403 -13.64 7.51 14.28
C PHE A 403 -14.45 6.37 14.87
N SER A 404 -15.73 6.60 15.08
CA SER A 404 -16.70 5.59 15.50
C SER A 404 -17.60 5.17 14.32
N ALA A 405 -18.34 4.06 14.49
CA ALA A 405 -19.30 3.64 13.49
C ALA A 405 -20.40 4.69 13.22
N PHE A 406 -20.65 5.59 14.16
CA PHE A 406 -21.58 6.71 13.98
C PHE A 406 -21.16 7.74 12.94
N PHE A 407 -19.87 7.82 12.62
CA PHE A 407 -19.42 8.72 11.55
C PHE A 407 -20.09 8.41 10.21
N LEU A 408 -20.49 7.14 10.00
CA LEU A 408 -21.27 6.74 8.83
C LEU A 408 -22.57 7.53 8.67
N SER A 409 -23.23 7.91 9.78
CA SER A 409 -24.47 8.69 9.75
C SER A 409 -24.28 10.10 9.15
N HIS A 410 -23.10 10.68 9.30
CA HIS A 410 -22.76 11.97 8.76
C HIS A 410 -22.40 11.87 7.26
N LEU A 411 -21.71 10.79 6.87
CA LEU A 411 -21.32 10.59 5.48
C LEU A 411 -22.52 10.52 4.53
N ALA A 412 -23.66 9.99 4.96
CA ALA A 412 -24.83 9.85 4.11
C ALA A 412 -25.30 11.19 3.49
N SER A 413 -25.18 12.28 4.26
CA SER A 413 -25.56 13.61 3.79
C SER A 413 -24.48 14.31 2.98
N ALA A 414 -23.20 13.93 3.16
CA ALA A 414 -22.06 14.55 2.49
C ALA A 414 -21.65 13.83 1.21
N CYS A 415 -21.70 12.48 1.22
CA CYS A 415 -21.24 11.63 0.14
C CYS A 415 -22.32 10.61 -0.24
N PRO A 416 -23.30 10.98 -1.05
CA PRO A 416 -24.38 10.06 -1.42
C PRO A 416 -23.92 8.87 -2.25
N PHE A 417 -22.76 8.97 -2.92
CA PHE A 417 -22.20 7.95 -3.82
C PHE A 417 -21.17 7.03 -3.16
N ILE A 418 -21.04 7.04 -1.83
CA ILE A 418 -20.05 6.23 -1.15
C ILE A 418 -20.37 4.73 -1.31
N GLU A 419 -19.37 3.97 -1.78
CA GLU A 419 -19.46 2.53 -2.05
C GLU A 419 -18.68 1.72 -1.02
N VAL A 420 -17.52 2.24 -0.56
CA VAL A 420 -16.62 1.55 0.38
C VAL A 420 -16.28 2.46 1.55
N ALA A 421 -16.47 1.96 2.77
CA ALA A 421 -16.12 2.69 3.99
C ALA A 421 -15.36 1.78 4.96
N ASP A 422 -14.12 2.16 5.29
CA ASP A 422 -13.27 1.41 6.21
C ASP A 422 -12.94 2.21 7.46
N PHE A 423 -13.50 1.78 8.60
CA PHE A 423 -13.27 2.30 9.94
C PHE A 423 -12.54 1.29 10.83
N SER A 424 -11.91 0.28 10.27
CA SER A 424 -11.28 -0.82 11.02
C SER A 424 -10.26 -0.32 12.03
N ARG A 425 -10.27 -0.92 13.22
CA ARG A 425 -9.27 -0.71 14.28
C ARG A 425 -8.37 -1.93 14.41
N ASP A 426 -7.23 -1.79 15.08
CA ASP A 426 -6.29 -2.88 15.27
C ASP A 426 -6.84 -3.94 16.23
N LEU A 427 -6.95 -5.19 15.75
CA LEU A 427 -7.36 -6.34 16.54
C LEU A 427 -6.29 -6.86 17.50
N SER A 428 -5.02 -6.52 17.30
CA SER A 428 -3.92 -7.04 18.11
C SER A 428 -4.06 -6.68 19.59
N VAL A 429 -4.79 -5.63 19.87
CA VAL A 429 -5.11 -5.14 21.23
C VAL A 429 -6.22 -5.96 21.89
N ILE A 430 -7.17 -6.47 21.13
CA ILE A 430 -8.36 -7.17 21.63
C ILE A 430 -8.04 -8.58 22.14
N HIS A 431 -7.05 -9.24 21.53
CA HIS A 431 -6.64 -10.60 21.88
C HIS A 431 -6.05 -10.77 23.29
N LEU A 432 -5.63 -9.68 23.94
CA LEU A 432 -4.96 -9.72 25.23
C LEU A 432 -5.87 -9.45 26.42
N ALA A 433 -7.07 -8.96 26.16
CA ALA A 433 -8.01 -8.58 27.22
C ALA A 433 -9.03 -9.69 27.48
N THR A 434 -8.76 -10.60 28.42
CA THR A 434 -9.83 -11.11 29.26
C THR A 434 -10.31 -9.95 30.14
N VAL A 435 -11.15 -9.11 29.54
CA VAL A 435 -11.65 -7.86 30.13
C VAL A 435 -12.50 -8.19 31.34
N LYS A 436 -11.95 -7.97 32.52
CA LYS A 436 -12.81 -7.60 33.66
C LYS A 436 -13.41 -6.24 33.30
N LYS A 437 -14.74 -6.14 33.42
CA LYS A 437 -15.63 -5.01 33.11
C LYS A 437 -14.89 -3.68 32.95
N PRO A 438 -15.08 -2.96 31.84
CA PRO A 438 -14.50 -1.64 31.66
C PRO A 438 -14.93 -0.76 32.80
N CYS A 439 -13.95 -0.14 33.49
CA CYS A 439 -14.25 0.99 34.35
C CYS A 439 -14.99 1.99 33.49
N THR A 440 -16.20 2.34 33.90
CA THR A 440 -17.07 3.29 33.23
C THR A 440 -16.45 4.70 33.29
N GLY A 441 -15.39 4.91 32.54
CA GLY A 441 -15.01 6.24 32.10
C GLY A 441 -16.12 6.71 31.17
N LYS A 442 -16.80 7.78 31.54
CA LYS A 442 -17.77 8.44 30.69
C LYS A 442 -17.09 8.70 29.33
N LEU A 443 -17.34 7.84 28.33
CA LEU A 443 -17.22 8.29 26.97
C LEU A 443 -17.99 9.62 26.92
N LEU A 444 -17.36 10.68 26.43
CA LEU A 444 -18.07 11.84 25.97
C LEU A 444 -19.02 11.35 24.86
N THR A 445 -20.18 10.84 25.27
CA THR A 445 -21.34 10.84 24.44
C THR A 445 -21.67 12.31 24.28
N THR A 446 -20.99 12.98 23.35
CA THR A 446 -21.58 14.18 22.77
C THR A 446 -22.96 13.74 22.37
N SER A 447 -23.96 14.30 23.01
CA SER A 447 -25.38 14.06 22.70
C SER A 447 -25.63 14.58 21.30
N TYR A 448 -25.28 13.75 20.30
CA TYR A 448 -25.69 13.99 18.94
C TYR A 448 -27.20 13.95 18.93
N LYS A 449 -27.81 15.11 18.75
CA LYS A 449 -29.24 15.22 18.48
C LYS A 449 -29.56 14.16 17.42
N LYS A 450 -30.59 13.37 17.63
CA LYS A 450 -31.15 12.41 16.67
C LYS A 450 -31.52 13.14 15.36
N GLY A 451 -30.50 13.51 14.55
CA GLY A 451 -30.71 13.93 13.19
C GLY A 451 -31.18 12.75 12.36
N SER A 452 -32.04 12.97 11.42
CA SER A 452 -32.48 11.91 10.52
C SER A 452 -31.26 11.39 9.77
N TRP A 453 -30.94 10.14 9.97
CA TRP A 453 -29.86 9.46 9.23
C TRP A 453 -30.38 9.16 7.83
N ASP A 454 -29.71 9.68 6.79
CA ASP A 454 -30.04 9.40 5.40
C ASP A 454 -29.63 7.99 4.97
N THR A 455 -30.22 7.49 3.88
CA THR A 455 -29.97 6.14 3.41
C THR A 455 -28.77 6.10 2.46
N HIS A 456 -27.79 5.25 2.74
CA HIS A 456 -26.66 4.95 1.86
C HIS A 456 -27.05 3.88 0.83
N ARG A 457 -27.52 4.28 -0.33
CA ARG A 457 -27.98 3.34 -1.38
C ARG A 457 -26.85 2.62 -2.10
N TYR A 458 -25.67 3.23 -2.16
CA TYR A 458 -24.53 2.71 -2.93
C TYR A 458 -23.47 2.01 -2.07
N LEU A 459 -23.58 2.06 -0.74
CA LEU A 459 -22.59 1.43 0.15
C LEU A 459 -22.66 -0.08 0.03
N VAL A 460 -21.61 -0.67 -0.55
CA VAL A 460 -21.45 -2.08 -0.85
C VAL A 460 -20.54 -2.76 0.16
N GLU A 461 -19.50 -2.06 0.64
CA GLU A 461 -18.48 -2.60 1.51
C GLU A 461 -18.28 -1.74 2.76
N LEU A 462 -18.39 -2.37 3.94
CA LEU A 462 -18.28 -1.70 5.23
C LEU A 462 -17.38 -2.48 6.20
N HIS A 463 -16.31 -1.84 6.66
CA HIS A 463 -15.40 -2.43 7.64
C HIS A 463 -15.53 -1.73 8.99
N LEU A 464 -15.94 -2.49 10.02
CA LEU A 464 -16.11 -2.06 11.41
C LEU A 464 -15.28 -2.94 12.37
N THR A 465 -14.20 -3.52 11.88
CA THR A 465 -13.34 -4.37 12.71
C THR A 465 -12.87 -3.65 13.96
N GLY A 466 -12.97 -4.29 15.13
CA GLY A 466 -12.43 -3.74 16.38
C GLY A 466 -13.31 -2.71 17.10
N HIS A 467 -14.54 -2.46 16.62
CA HIS A 467 -15.49 -1.57 17.30
C HIS A 467 -16.21 -2.31 18.44
N THR A 468 -15.51 -2.45 19.56
CA THR A 468 -16.05 -3.14 20.75
C THR A 468 -17.26 -2.44 21.37
N GLU A 469 -17.45 -1.16 21.10
CA GLU A 469 -18.59 -0.35 21.56
C GLU A 469 -19.87 -0.56 20.74
N LEU A 470 -19.78 -1.14 19.53
CA LEU A 470 -20.92 -1.32 18.61
C LEU A 470 -21.98 -2.25 19.23
N LYS A 471 -23.24 -1.78 19.29
CA LYS A 471 -24.38 -2.51 19.86
C LYS A 471 -25.32 -3.02 18.78
N ASP A 472 -26.18 -3.98 19.13
CA ASP A 472 -27.21 -4.55 18.24
C ASP A 472 -28.16 -3.49 17.66
N SER A 473 -28.52 -2.48 18.47
CA SER A 473 -29.38 -1.38 18.01
C SER A 473 -28.75 -0.57 16.87
N GLU A 474 -27.45 -0.36 16.95
CA GLU A 474 -26.67 0.40 15.95
C GLU A 474 -26.48 -0.43 14.67
N LEU A 475 -26.15 -1.72 14.83
CA LEU A 475 -26.07 -2.66 13.71
C LEU A 475 -27.41 -2.78 12.98
N SER A 476 -28.53 -2.82 13.72
CA SER A 476 -29.90 -2.82 13.15
C SER A 476 -30.19 -1.53 12.39
N LEU A 477 -29.70 -0.39 12.86
CA LEU A 477 -29.85 0.89 12.16
C LEU A 477 -29.01 0.92 10.87
N ILE A 478 -27.76 0.44 10.92
CA ILE A 478 -26.90 0.27 9.73
C ILE A 478 -27.60 -0.62 8.71
N SER A 479 -28.14 -1.77 9.14
CA SER A 479 -28.87 -2.67 8.26
C SER A 479 -30.01 -2.01 7.50
N LYS A 480 -30.79 -1.17 8.19
CA LYS A 480 -31.93 -0.46 7.58
C LYS A 480 -31.50 0.66 6.64
N LYS A 481 -30.37 1.31 6.93
CA LYS A 481 -29.91 2.51 6.20
C LYS A 481 -28.90 2.20 5.08
N CYS A 482 -28.33 1.01 5.07
CA CYS A 482 -27.35 0.57 4.09
C CYS A 482 -27.79 -0.75 3.43
N PRO A 483 -28.85 -0.76 2.61
CA PRO A 483 -29.46 -1.99 2.09
C PRO A 483 -28.60 -2.73 1.07
N SER A 484 -27.62 -2.06 0.46
CA SER A 484 -26.79 -2.61 -0.63
C SER A 484 -25.53 -3.32 -0.15
N ILE A 485 -25.31 -3.44 1.17
CA ILE A 485 -24.10 -4.08 1.69
C ILE A 485 -24.02 -5.53 1.22
N SER A 486 -22.94 -5.85 0.52
CA SER A 486 -22.54 -7.20 0.10
C SER A 486 -21.27 -7.69 0.79
N ALA A 487 -20.52 -6.78 1.43
CA ALA A 487 -19.30 -7.08 2.17
C ALA A 487 -19.28 -6.36 3.51
N ILE A 488 -19.12 -7.12 4.61
CA ILE A 488 -19.02 -6.53 5.95
C ILE A 488 -17.96 -7.22 6.80
N SER A 489 -17.24 -6.41 7.59
CA SER A 489 -16.35 -6.90 8.63
C SER A 489 -16.77 -6.37 9.99
N LEU A 490 -17.17 -7.29 10.88
CA LEU A 490 -17.58 -7.08 12.27
C LEU A 490 -16.61 -7.74 13.26
N SER A 491 -15.44 -8.17 12.79
CA SER A 491 -14.49 -8.91 13.62
C SER A 491 -14.08 -8.10 14.86
N GLY A 492 -14.12 -8.71 16.04
CA GLY A 492 -13.79 -8.05 17.31
C GLY A 492 -14.88 -7.11 17.86
N CYS A 493 -16.07 -7.04 17.27
CA CYS A 493 -17.20 -6.31 17.81
C CYS A 493 -17.87 -7.14 18.95
N SER A 494 -17.24 -7.17 20.10
CA SER A 494 -17.58 -8.07 21.22
C SER A 494 -18.91 -7.78 21.91
N ASN A 495 -19.50 -6.58 21.73
CA ASN A 495 -20.79 -6.23 22.31
C ASN A 495 -22.00 -6.60 21.42
N LEU A 496 -21.73 -7.14 20.22
CA LEU A 496 -22.81 -7.66 19.37
C LEU A 496 -23.26 -9.01 19.87
N SER A 497 -24.58 -9.21 19.99
CA SER A 497 -25.17 -10.51 20.32
C SER A 497 -25.40 -11.35 19.05
N ASP A 498 -25.54 -12.67 19.21
CA ASP A 498 -25.90 -13.59 18.12
C ASP A 498 -27.23 -13.17 17.45
N SER A 499 -28.23 -12.73 18.25
CA SER A 499 -29.50 -12.25 17.71
C SER A 499 -29.38 -10.94 16.92
N GLY A 500 -28.46 -10.04 17.31
CA GLY A 500 -28.17 -8.80 16.57
C GLY A 500 -27.56 -9.07 15.22
N ILE A 501 -26.55 -9.96 15.19
CA ILE A 501 -25.90 -10.40 13.95
C ILE A 501 -26.90 -11.13 13.04
N ALA A 502 -27.71 -12.04 13.60
CA ALA A 502 -28.74 -12.77 12.85
C ALA A 502 -29.75 -11.84 12.16
N LYS A 503 -30.23 -10.80 12.85
CA LYS A 503 -31.16 -9.80 12.26
C LYS A 503 -30.48 -9.01 11.12
N PHE A 504 -29.20 -8.69 11.26
CA PHE A 504 -28.45 -8.04 10.19
C PHE A 504 -28.38 -8.95 8.96
N LEU A 505 -28.02 -10.23 9.12
CA LEU A 505 -27.92 -11.21 8.04
C LEU A 505 -29.25 -11.43 7.32
N GLN A 506 -30.38 -11.46 8.04
CA GLN A 506 -31.72 -11.52 7.45
C GLN A 506 -32.02 -10.33 6.54
N GLY A 507 -31.50 -9.15 6.88
CA GLY A 507 -31.64 -7.94 6.08
C GLY A 507 -30.73 -7.90 4.83
N HIS A 508 -29.73 -8.77 4.73
CA HIS A 508 -28.73 -8.76 3.65
C HIS A 508 -28.52 -10.16 3.04
N PRO A 509 -29.51 -10.75 2.36
CA PRO A 509 -29.41 -12.10 1.80
C PRO A 509 -28.37 -12.24 0.68
N LYS A 510 -27.97 -11.14 0.04
CA LYS A 510 -26.96 -11.13 -1.05
C LYS A 510 -25.52 -10.92 -0.56
N LEU A 511 -25.25 -11.15 0.72
CA LEU A 511 -23.94 -10.98 1.32
C LEU A 511 -22.93 -11.96 0.70
N ARG A 512 -21.79 -11.45 0.21
CA ARG A 512 -20.69 -12.23 -0.37
C ARG A 512 -19.50 -12.36 0.59
N PHE A 513 -19.26 -11.35 1.42
CA PHE A 513 -18.11 -11.31 2.33
C PHE A 513 -18.56 -11.03 3.75
N LEU A 514 -18.33 -11.97 4.65
CA LEU A 514 -18.61 -11.82 6.07
C LEU A 514 -17.39 -12.16 6.91
N ARG A 515 -16.90 -11.19 7.66
CA ARG A 515 -15.89 -11.41 8.69
C ARG A 515 -16.50 -11.06 10.05
N ALA A 516 -16.68 -12.05 10.89
CA ALA A 516 -17.24 -11.91 12.22
C ALA A 516 -16.41 -12.67 13.27
N ALA A 517 -15.09 -12.70 13.07
CA ALA A 517 -14.17 -13.33 14.03
C ALA A 517 -14.23 -12.63 15.40
N ILE A 518 -14.06 -13.39 16.49
CA ILE A 518 -14.06 -12.84 17.85
C ILE A 518 -15.37 -12.10 18.18
N THR A 519 -16.47 -12.65 17.77
CA THR A 519 -17.82 -12.14 18.09
C THR A 519 -18.67 -13.22 18.73
N ALA A 520 -19.88 -12.85 19.16
CA ALA A 520 -20.87 -13.79 19.66
C ALA A 520 -21.66 -14.51 18.53
N PHE A 521 -21.10 -14.59 17.32
CA PHE A 521 -21.71 -15.30 16.21
C PHE A 521 -22.01 -16.75 16.61
N GLY A 522 -23.29 -17.16 16.52
CA GLY A 522 -23.76 -18.43 17.05
C GLY A 522 -24.82 -19.09 16.18
N PHE A 523 -25.68 -19.89 16.83
CA PHE A 523 -26.71 -20.69 16.14
C PHE A 523 -27.74 -19.85 15.39
N GLN A 524 -28.20 -18.72 15.96
CA GLN A 524 -29.19 -17.85 15.30
C GLN A 524 -28.64 -17.24 14.02
N SER A 525 -27.37 -16.80 14.04
CA SER A 525 -26.70 -16.28 12.87
C SER A 525 -26.54 -17.35 11.78
N VAL A 526 -26.23 -18.60 12.15
CA VAL A 526 -26.19 -19.73 11.20
C VAL A 526 -27.55 -19.95 10.57
N CYS A 527 -28.63 -19.97 11.35
CA CYS A 527 -29.99 -20.13 10.84
C CYS A 527 -30.37 -18.98 9.88
N ALA A 528 -29.94 -17.74 10.16
CA ALA A 528 -30.17 -16.60 9.29
C ALA A 528 -29.43 -16.75 7.96
N LEU A 529 -28.16 -17.19 7.95
CA LEU A 529 -27.41 -17.47 6.73
C LEU A 529 -28.04 -18.60 5.92
N LEU A 530 -28.52 -19.66 6.55
CA LEU A 530 -29.15 -20.78 5.87
C LEU A 530 -30.50 -20.41 5.25
N ALA A 531 -31.28 -19.56 5.91
CA ALA A 531 -32.51 -19.01 5.35
C ALA A 531 -32.23 -18.12 4.11
N ALA A 532 -31.13 -17.41 4.13
CA ALA A 532 -30.69 -16.63 2.97
C ALA A 532 -30.16 -17.52 1.81
N SER A 533 -29.59 -18.70 2.12
CA SER A 533 -29.06 -19.61 1.09
C SER A 533 -30.14 -20.20 0.18
N ASP A 534 -31.36 -20.32 0.69
CA ASP A 534 -32.51 -20.74 -0.12
C ASP A 534 -32.94 -19.66 -1.14
N GLN A 535 -32.37 -18.44 -1.05
CA GLN A 535 -32.63 -17.27 -1.90
C GLN A 535 -31.39 -16.82 -2.71
N GLU A 536 -30.47 -17.72 -3.09
CA GLU A 536 -29.23 -17.43 -3.84
C GLU A 536 -28.12 -16.76 -3.02
N CYS A 537 -27.86 -17.21 -1.81
CA CYS A 537 -26.71 -16.76 -1.03
C CYS A 537 -25.40 -17.20 -1.71
N ASN A 538 -24.64 -16.23 -2.24
CA ASN A 538 -23.33 -16.44 -2.86
C ASN A 538 -22.18 -16.05 -1.92
N LEU A 539 -22.22 -16.55 -0.67
CA LEU A 539 -21.20 -16.22 0.31
C LEU A 539 -19.85 -16.85 -0.07
N GLU A 540 -18.90 -16.00 -0.43
CA GLU A 540 -17.55 -16.37 -0.90
C GLU A 540 -16.52 -16.40 0.22
N VAL A 541 -16.61 -15.43 1.13
CA VAL A 541 -15.65 -15.28 2.23
C VAL A 541 -16.38 -15.32 3.56
N LEU A 542 -15.97 -16.27 4.41
CA LEU A 542 -16.51 -16.41 5.77
C LEU A 542 -15.36 -16.55 6.76
N ASP A 543 -15.28 -15.61 7.72
CA ASP A 543 -14.34 -15.69 8.84
C ASP A 543 -15.10 -15.66 10.17
N LEU A 544 -15.11 -16.80 10.86
CA LEU A 544 -15.73 -17.03 12.17
C LEU A 544 -14.68 -17.46 13.21
N ALA A 545 -13.43 -17.07 13.02
CA ALA A 545 -12.36 -17.44 13.94
C ALA A 545 -12.70 -17.01 15.38
N TYR A 546 -12.43 -17.89 16.35
CA TYR A 546 -12.69 -17.64 17.78
C TYR A 546 -14.18 -17.40 18.16
N CYS A 547 -15.13 -17.77 17.32
CA CYS A 547 -16.54 -17.78 17.66
C CYS A 547 -16.87 -19.06 18.48
N THR A 548 -16.61 -19.01 19.77
CA THR A 548 -16.73 -20.17 20.68
C THR A 548 -18.18 -20.62 20.95
N GLY A 549 -19.16 -19.76 20.63
CA GLY A 549 -20.58 -20.07 20.72
C GLY A 549 -21.12 -21.02 19.64
N LEU A 550 -20.31 -21.31 18.60
CA LEU A 550 -20.71 -22.21 17.52
C LEU A 550 -20.60 -23.68 17.91
N SER A 551 -21.72 -24.42 17.85
CA SER A 551 -21.69 -25.87 18.03
C SER A 551 -21.18 -26.57 16.75
N ALA A 552 -20.62 -27.79 16.91
CA ALA A 552 -20.20 -28.62 15.78
C ALA A 552 -21.37 -28.89 14.80
N GLY A 553 -22.56 -29.17 15.29
CA GLY A 553 -23.73 -29.40 14.44
C GLY A 553 -24.17 -28.17 13.65
N ALA A 554 -24.00 -26.97 14.18
CA ALA A 554 -24.27 -25.73 13.46
C ALA A 554 -23.27 -25.52 12.30
N LEU A 555 -21.99 -25.80 12.53
CA LEU A 555 -20.94 -25.73 11.51
C LEU A 555 -21.15 -26.77 10.41
N VAL A 556 -21.50 -28.01 10.76
CA VAL A 556 -21.86 -29.07 9.79
C VAL A 556 -22.99 -28.59 8.86
N ARG A 557 -24.08 -28.10 9.46
CA ARG A 557 -25.22 -27.57 8.67
C ARG A 557 -24.81 -26.44 7.73
N LEU A 558 -23.96 -25.52 8.20
CA LEU A 558 -23.49 -24.41 7.41
C LEU A 558 -22.68 -24.90 6.19
N LEU A 559 -21.74 -25.80 6.42
CA LEU A 559 -20.82 -26.30 5.38
C LEU A 559 -21.50 -27.28 4.40
N THR A 560 -22.58 -27.93 4.79
CA THR A 560 -23.37 -28.81 3.92
C THR A 560 -24.31 -28.05 2.98
N ARG A 561 -24.67 -26.81 3.29
CA ARG A 561 -25.63 -26.03 2.50
C ARG A 561 -24.99 -24.98 1.61
N ILE A 562 -23.89 -24.38 2.02
CA ILE A 562 -23.22 -23.31 1.26
C ILE A 562 -22.00 -23.88 0.54
N SER A 563 -22.02 -23.87 -0.79
CA SER A 563 -20.97 -24.43 -1.64
C SER A 563 -20.05 -23.37 -2.25
N SER A 564 -20.40 -22.10 -2.13
CA SER A 564 -19.74 -20.95 -2.82
C SER A 564 -18.46 -20.44 -2.15
N PHE A 565 -18.03 -21.04 -1.03
CA PHE A 565 -16.85 -20.57 -0.31
C PHE A 565 -15.57 -20.64 -1.14
N LEU A 566 -14.92 -19.48 -1.28
CA LEU A 566 -13.55 -19.33 -1.76
C LEU A 566 -12.56 -19.24 -0.58
N SER A 567 -12.96 -18.55 0.49
CA SER A 567 -12.14 -18.38 1.69
C SER A 567 -12.94 -18.69 2.94
N LEU A 568 -12.45 -19.66 3.72
CA LEU A 568 -13.10 -20.11 4.96
C LEU A 568 -12.10 -20.10 6.12
N SER A 569 -12.43 -19.36 7.19
CA SER A 569 -11.66 -19.33 8.43
C SER A 569 -12.55 -19.71 9.61
N LEU A 570 -12.23 -20.84 10.24
CA LEU A 570 -12.92 -21.42 11.40
C LEU A 570 -11.94 -21.71 12.54
N CYS A 571 -10.91 -20.87 12.68
CA CYS A 571 -9.89 -21.06 13.72
C CYS A 571 -10.49 -21.08 15.11
N TYR A 572 -10.04 -22.03 15.94
CA TYR A 572 -10.47 -22.14 17.33
C TYR A 572 -11.99 -22.17 17.50
N THR A 573 -12.69 -22.82 16.56
CA THR A 573 -14.11 -23.19 16.67
C THR A 573 -14.25 -24.68 16.98
N ASN A 574 -15.47 -25.16 17.24
CA ASN A 574 -15.76 -26.57 17.50
C ASN A 574 -15.97 -27.38 16.21
N LEU A 575 -15.19 -27.08 15.14
CA LEU A 575 -15.26 -27.85 13.90
C LEU A 575 -14.74 -29.28 14.12
N ILE A 576 -15.47 -30.25 13.59
CA ILE A 576 -15.15 -31.68 13.58
C ILE A 576 -15.09 -32.19 12.13
N ASP A 577 -14.66 -33.42 11.93
CA ASP A 577 -14.44 -34.04 10.61
C ASP A 577 -15.67 -34.02 9.72
N ASP A 578 -16.86 -34.29 10.27
CA ASP A 578 -18.12 -34.30 9.53
C ASP A 578 -18.37 -33.00 8.77
N GLY A 579 -17.94 -31.88 9.34
CA GLY A 579 -18.06 -30.57 8.67
C GLY A 579 -17.27 -30.49 7.37
N LEU A 580 -16.13 -31.14 7.29
CA LEU A 580 -15.30 -31.18 6.09
C LEU A 580 -15.70 -32.30 5.12
N PHE A 581 -16.02 -33.49 5.62
CA PHE A 581 -16.45 -34.61 4.78
C PHE A 581 -17.77 -34.31 4.06
N LEU A 582 -18.70 -33.69 4.75
CA LEU A 582 -20.03 -33.39 4.23
C LEU A 582 -20.10 -32.03 3.51
N SER A 583 -19.02 -31.24 3.50
CA SER A 583 -19.00 -29.93 2.82
C SER A 583 -19.35 -30.10 1.33
N CYS A 584 -20.18 -29.21 0.80
CA CYS A 584 -20.59 -29.24 -0.62
C CYS A 584 -19.57 -28.61 -1.56
N GLY A 585 -18.79 -27.64 -1.06
CA GLY A 585 -17.90 -26.80 -1.87
C GLY A 585 -16.67 -27.54 -2.42
N THR A 586 -16.27 -27.17 -3.65
CA THR A 586 -15.03 -27.62 -4.32
C THR A 586 -14.16 -26.46 -4.78
N SER A 587 -14.52 -25.23 -4.40
CA SER A 587 -13.93 -23.99 -4.89
C SER A 587 -13.01 -23.32 -3.89
N LEU A 588 -12.71 -23.94 -2.75
CA LEU A 588 -11.88 -23.35 -1.72
C LEU A 588 -10.46 -23.05 -2.23
N GLU A 589 -10.07 -21.79 -2.08
CA GLU A 589 -8.72 -21.29 -2.31
C GLU A 589 -7.96 -21.09 -1.01
N THR A 590 -8.68 -20.72 0.06
CA THR A 590 -8.10 -20.49 1.39
C THR A 590 -8.91 -21.20 2.47
N LEU A 591 -8.22 -22.05 3.25
CA LEU A 591 -8.82 -22.75 4.39
C LEU A 591 -7.96 -22.56 5.65
N ASN A 592 -8.59 -22.03 6.70
CA ASN A 592 -7.94 -21.85 7.98
C ASN A 592 -8.79 -22.48 9.09
N ILE A 593 -8.31 -23.63 9.56
CA ILE A 593 -8.99 -24.48 10.59
C ILE A 593 -8.09 -24.69 11.81
N ARG A 594 -7.18 -23.76 12.07
CA ARG A 594 -6.26 -23.84 13.20
C ARG A 594 -6.97 -24.06 14.52
N GLY A 595 -6.46 -24.98 15.35
CA GLY A 595 -6.95 -25.21 16.71
C GLY A 595 -8.33 -25.86 16.78
N THR A 596 -8.78 -26.50 15.71
CA THR A 596 -10.04 -27.28 15.66
C THR A 596 -9.79 -28.75 16.03
N GLN A 597 -10.86 -29.55 16.06
CA GLN A 597 -10.80 -30.98 16.38
C GLN A 597 -10.71 -31.87 15.14
N VAL A 598 -10.38 -31.31 14.00
CA VAL A 598 -10.31 -32.00 12.70
C VAL A 598 -9.12 -32.96 12.66
N THR A 599 -9.34 -34.16 12.08
CA THR A 599 -8.30 -35.19 11.87
C THR A 599 -7.57 -35.02 10.53
N GLY A 600 -6.44 -35.71 10.39
CA GLY A 600 -5.68 -35.74 9.15
C GLY A 600 -6.44 -36.35 7.97
N ALA A 601 -7.34 -37.31 8.22
CA ALA A 601 -8.17 -37.91 7.18
C ALA A 601 -9.10 -36.88 6.53
N ALA A 602 -9.76 -36.06 7.33
CA ALA A 602 -10.65 -35.00 6.84
C ALA A 602 -9.86 -33.89 6.10
N ILE A 603 -8.66 -33.56 6.58
CA ILE A 603 -7.77 -32.60 5.91
C ILE A 603 -7.33 -33.13 4.53
N SER A 604 -6.90 -34.40 4.47
CA SER A 604 -6.50 -35.05 3.22
C SER A 604 -7.65 -35.14 2.21
N TYR A 605 -8.86 -35.45 2.69
CA TYR A 605 -10.06 -35.41 1.87
C TYR A 605 -10.34 -34.03 1.29
N THR A 606 -10.24 -32.99 2.14
CA THR A 606 -10.50 -31.60 1.74
C THR A 606 -9.48 -31.10 0.71
N ILE A 607 -8.20 -31.46 0.85
CA ILE A 607 -7.15 -31.13 -0.11
C ILE A 607 -7.47 -31.74 -1.49
N ARG A 608 -7.82 -33.03 -1.54
CA ARG A 608 -8.14 -33.74 -2.79
C ARG A 608 -9.38 -33.15 -3.46
N LYS A 609 -10.35 -32.72 -2.67
CA LYS A 609 -11.61 -32.15 -3.17
C LYS A 609 -11.43 -30.74 -3.74
N ASN A 610 -10.48 -29.95 -3.20
CA ASN A 610 -10.29 -28.54 -3.54
C ASN A 610 -8.95 -28.32 -4.25
N PHE A 611 -8.89 -28.62 -5.54
CA PHE A 611 -7.65 -28.51 -6.35
C PHE A 611 -7.18 -27.05 -6.53
N LYS A 612 -8.04 -26.03 -6.27
CA LYS A 612 -7.67 -24.61 -6.30
C LYS A 612 -7.09 -24.11 -4.98
N LEU A 613 -6.88 -24.99 -3.99
CA LEU A 613 -6.42 -24.59 -2.67
C LEU A 613 -4.98 -24.06 -2.72
N THR A 614 -4.82 -22.77 -2.43
CA THR A 614 -3.52 -22.08 -2.41
C THR A 614 -3.01 -21.82 -1.00
N SER A 615 -3.91 -21.75 -0.01
CA SER A 615 -3.57 -21.43 1.38
C SER A 615 -4.27 -22.37 2.35
N LEU A 616 -3.47 -23.08 3.15
CA LEU A 616 -3.97 -24.04 4.14
C LEU A 616 -3.32 -23.82 5.51
N ASN A 617 -4.14 -23.67 6.55
CA ASN A 617 -3.67 -23.57 7.94
C ASN A 617 -4.46 -24.53 8.85
N PHE A 618 -3.78 -25.56 9.33
CA PHE A 618 -4.34 -26.55 10.27
C PHE A 618 -3.42 -26.77 11.50
N ARG A 619 -2.68 -25.74 11.88
CA ARG A 619 -1.88 -25.82 13.12
C ARG A 619 -2.77 -26.09 14.32
N ASP A 620 -2.18 -26.69 15.33
CA ASP A 620 -2.83 -26.89 16.62
C ASP A 620 -4.14 -27.73 16.55
N CYS A 621 -4.37 -28.47 15.44
CA CYS A 621 -5.47 -29.43 15.34
C CYS A 621 -5.16 -30.69 16.11
N ARG A 622 -5.99 -31.06 17.07
CA ARG A 622 -5.72 -32.15 18.02
C ARG A 622 -5.87 -33.56 17.43
N GLY A 623 -6.66 -33.70 16.35
CA GLY A 623 -6.96 -35.00 15.74
C GLY A 623 -6.03 -35.41 14.57
N ALA A 624 -5.00 -34.67 14.28
CA ALA A 624 -4.24 -34.81 13.02
C ALA A 624 -3.13 -35.90 13.05
N PHE A 625 -3.28 -36.97 13.82
CA PHE A 625 -2.20 -37.93 14.06
C PHE A 625 -2.01 -39.05 13.02
N SER A 626 -2.93 -39.26 12.11
CA SER A 626 -2.82 -40.30 11.09
C SER A 626 -3.15 -39.78 9.71
N TYR A 627 -2.15 -39.79 8.82
CA TYR A 627 -2.34 -39.48 7.42
C TYR A 627 -2.12 -40.73 6.58
N GLU A 628 -3.13 -41.22 5.92
CA GLU A 628 -3.00 -42.16 4.82
C GLU A 628 -2.77 -41.37 3.53
N GLY A 629 -1.52 -41.27 3.13
CA GLY A 629 -1.01 -41.08 1.77
C GLY A 629 -1.69 -40.03 0.88
N LEU A 630 -1.23 -38.80 0.92
CA LEU A 630 -1.18 -37.94 -0.30
C LEU A 630 0.00 -38.44 -1.14
N LYS A 631 -0.22 -39.42 -2.00
CA LYS A 631 0.79 -39.87 -2.96
C LYS A 631 0.79 -38.92 -4.14
N GLU A 632 1.95 -38.28 -4.38
CA GLU A 632 2.38 -37.65 -5.66
C GLU A 632 1.44 -36.61 -6.32
N GLU A 633 0.52 -35.97 -5.63
CA GLU A 633 -0.31 -34.92 -6.20
C GLU A 633 0.47 -33.62 -6.29
N LYS A 634 0.45 -32.98 -7.46
CA LYS A 634 0.89 -31.60 -7.61
C LYS A 634 -0.08 -30.68 -6.88
N LEU A 635 0.35 -30.12 -5.78
CA LEU A 635 -0.44 -29.17 -5.02
C LEU A 635 0.06 -27.75 -5.31
N ASP A 636 -0.83 -26.85 -5.73
CA ASP A 636 -0.51 -25.46 -6.02
C ASP A 636 -0.49 -24.59 -4.75
N LEU A 637 -0.16 -25.19 -3.61
CA LEU A 637 -0.09 -24.49 -2.34
C LEU A 637 0.99 -23.42 -2.37
N ARG A 638 0.60 -22.19 -2.03
CA ARG A 638 1.52 -21.06 -1.82
C ARG A 638 1.80 -20.82 -0.35
N ARG A 639 0.83 -21.14 0.53
CA ARG A 639 0.95 -20.97 1.98
C ARG A 639 0.51 -22.22 2.72
N LEU A 640 1.41 -22.80 3.50
CA LEU A 640 1.15 -23.96 4.35
C LEU A 640 1.52 -23.65 5.79
N LYS A 641 0.55 -23.75 6.71
CA LYS A 641 0.77 -23.66 8.15
C LYS A 641 0.23 -24.93 8.80
N ALA A 642 1.12 -25.71 9.39
CA ALA A 642 0.82 -27.06 9.85
C ALA A 642 1.47 -27.39 11.20
N GLY A 643 1.04 -28.46 11.80
CA GLY A 643 1.55 -29.03 13.05
C GLY A 643 1.63 -30.55 12.98
N TRP A 644 0.94 -31.23 13.88
CA TRP A 644 0.96 -32.68 14.01
C TRP A 644 0.73 -33.40 12.68
N GLY A 645 1.57 -34.41 12.41
CA GLY A 645 1.43 -35.32 11.27
C GLY A 645 1.81 -34.77 9.90
N VAL A 646 2.26 -33.53 9.79
CA VAL A 646 2.59 -32.90 8.50
C VAL A 646 3.83 -33.52 7.82
N ALA A 647 4.72 -34.14 8.58
CA ALA A 647 5.95 -34.76 8.03
C ALA A 647 5.63 -35.76 6.92
N HIS A 648 4.57 -36.54 7.08
CA HIS A 648 4.13 -37.52 6.06
C HIS A 648 3.57 -36.87 4.78
N ILE A 649 2.88 -35.71 4.91
CA ILE A 649 2.42 -34.94 3.74
C ILE A 649 3.61 -34.36 2.97
N LEU A 650 4.55 -33.79 3.72
CA LEU A 650 5.70 -33.10 3.10
C LEU A 650 6.76 -34.09 2.61
N ALA A 651 6.83 -35.30 3.15
CA ALA A 651 7.82 -36.31 2.76
C ALA A 651 7.71 -36.71 1.29
N ASN A 652 6.50 -36.71 0.72
CA ASN A 652 6.22 -37.18 -0.63
C ASN A 652 5.75 -36.11 -1.61
N ALA A 653 5.46 -34.87 -1.15
CA ALA A 653 4.94 -33.79 -1.98
C ALA A 653 6.05 -32.87 -2.50
N LYS A 654 6.00 -32.54 -3.79
CA LYS A 654 6.72 -31.38 -4.37
C LYS A 654 5.79 -30.19 -4.37
N LEU A 655 6.23 -29.08 -3.74
CA LEU A 655 5.45 -27.85 -3.59
C LEU A 655 6.19 -26.68 -4.27
N PRO A 656 6.30 -26.67 -5.60
CA PRO A 656 7.18 -25.75 -6.32
C PRO A 656 6.77 -24.27 -6.16
N PHE A 657 5.52 -24.01 -5.85
CA PHE A 657 4.98 -22.65 -5.68
C PHE A 657 4.89 -22.20 -4.22
N LEU A 658 5.35 -23.02 -3.27
CA LEU A 658 5.24 -22.71 -1.84
C LEU A 658 6.14 -21.51 -1.47
N GLN A 659 5.52 -20.46 -1.02
CA GLN A 659 6.16 -19.23 -0.56
C GLN A 659 6.26 -19.16 0.97
N THR A 660 5.28 -19.71 1.67
CA THR A 660 5.21 -19.64 3.14
C THR A 660 5.04 -21.04 3.73
N LEU A 661 5.99 -21.43 4.55
CA LEU A 661 5.96 -22.67 5.33
C LEU A 661 6.07 -22.34 6.81
N HIS A 662 5.05 -22.73 7.58
CA HIS A 662 5.07 -22.60 9.03
C HIS A 662 4.77 -23.96 9.66
N LEU A 663 5.75 -24.51 10.37
CA LEU A 663 5.65 -25.80 11.03
C LEU A 663 5.69 -25.59 12.55
N GLY A 664 4.60 -26.01 13.20
CA GLY A 664 4.40 -25.89 14.64
C GLY A 664 4.63 -27.19 15.40
N LEU A 665 4.09 -27.27 16.62
CA LEU A 665 4.17 -28.42 17.50
C LEU A 665 3.72 -29.71 16.79
N GLY A 666 4.51 -30.77 16.93
CA GLY A 666 4.20 -32.10 16.41
C GLY A 666 4.44 -32.30 14.92
N ALA A 667 5.07 -31.35 14.23
CA ALA A 667 5.40 -31.49 12.81
C ALA A 667 6.46 -32.61 12.57
N GLN A 668 7.28 -32.93 13.57
CA GLN A 668 8.29 -34.00 13.55
C GLN A 668 9.22 -33.94 12.33
N ILE A 669 9.87 -32.79 12.14
CA ILE A 669 10.78 -32.56 11.03
C ILE A 669 12.03 -33.40 11.23
N THR A 670 12.45 -34.12 10.19
CA THR A 670 13.69 -34.86 10.15
C THR A 670 14.81 -34.06 9.49
N SER A 671 16.08 -34.39 9.81
CA SER A 671 17.23 -33.80 9.12
C SER A 671 17.18 -33.98 7.61
N THR A 672 16.72 -35.13 7.13
CA THR A 672 16.55 -35.41 5.69
C THR A 672 15.56 -34.44 5.05
N PHE A 673 14.45 -34.17 5.72
CA PHE A 673 13.45 -33.19 5.22
C PHE A 673 14.05 -31.80 5.10
N LEU A 674 14.78 -31.31 6.11
CA LEU A 674 15.38 -29.97 6.06
C LEU A 674 16.40 -29.86 4.93
N ARG A 675 17.22 -30.88 4.70
CA ARG A 675 18.21 -30.90 3.60
C ARG A 675 17.54 -30.91 2.22
N GLU A 676 16.38 -31.55 2.09
CA GLU A 676 15.62 -31.64 0.84
C GLU A 676 14.68 -30.44 0.63
N LEU A 677 14.41 -29.63 1.65
CA LEU A 677 13.47 -28.50 1.60
C LEU A 677 13.74 -27.54 0.42
N PRO A 678 14.98 -27.13 0.09
CA PRO A 678 15.23 -26.24 -1.04
C PRO A 678 14.85 -26.84 -2.40
N SER A 679 15.03 -28.15 -2.58
CA SER A 679 14.67 -28.83 -3.82
C SER A 679 13.16 -29.03 -3.96
N ARG A 680 12.45 -29.17 -2.84
CA ARG A 680 10.99 -29.34 -2.81
C ARG A 680 10.23 -28.03 -2.89
N CYS A 681 10.76 -26.96 -2.28
CA CYS A 681 10.12 -25.65 -2.16
C CYS A 681 11.08 -24.52 -2.59
N PRO A 682 11.47 -24.45 -3.87
CA PRO A 682 12.50 -23.51 -4.33
C PRO A 682 12.09 -22.03 -4.22
N GLN A 683 10.81 -21.71 -4.17
CA GLN A 683 10.29 -20.34 -4.08
C GLN A 683 9.98 -19.90 -2.65
N LEU A 684 10.51 -20.59 -1.65
CA LEU A 684 10.21 -20.31 -0.25
C LEU A 684 10.75 -18.95 0.17
N GLN A 685 9.84 -18.08 0.64
CA GLN A 685 10.13 -16.74 1.13
C GLN A 685 10.04 -16.63 2.65
N HIS A 686 9.12 -17.40 3.26
CA HIS A 686 8.86 -17.33 4.70
C HIS A 686 8.97 -18.73 5.31
N LEU A 687 9.97 -18.94 6.16
CA LEU A 687 10.17 -20.18 6.92
C LEU A 687 9.97 -19.92 8.40
N SER A 688 9.04 -20.62 9.03
CA SER A 688 8.83 -20.57 10.47
C SER A 688 8.76 -21.97 11.05
N LEU A 689 9.67 -22.28 11.98
CA LEU A 689 9.77 -23.56 12.66
C LEU A 689 9.61 -23.35 14.17
N SER A 690 8.74 -24.13 14.81
CA SER A 690 8.46 -24.02 16.25
C SER A 690 8.38 -25.39 16.88
N LEU A 691 9.04 -25.55 18.03
CA LEU A 691 9.06 -26.81 18.81
C LEU A 691 9.54 -28.01 18.00
N GLN A 692 10.66 -27.82 17.26
CA GLN A 692 11.28 -28.84 16.45
C GLN A 692 12.65 -29.21 17.02
N ASP A 693 13.08 -30.44 16.73
CA ASP A 693 14.46 -30.87 16.96
C ASP A 693 15.29 -30.49 15.73
N LEU A 694 16.12 -29.45 15.88
CA LEU A 694 16.88 -28.85 14.80
C LEU A 694 18.36 -28.95 15.09
N LEU A 695 19.13 -29.17 14.02
CA LEU A 695 20.59 -29.15 14.06
C LEU A 695 21.11 -27.95 13.26
N ASP A 696 22.18 -27.30 13.75
CA ASP A 696 22.80 -26.15 13.08
C ASP A 696 23.22 -26.48 11.64
N ASP A 697 23.80 -27.64 11.39
CA ASP A 697 24.30 -28.03 10.06
C ASP A 697 23.15 -28.24 9.05
N ASP A 698 22.02 -28.78 9.48
CA ASP A 698 20.85 -28.96 8.61
C ASP A 698 20.18 -27.64 8.25
N LEU A 699 20.09 -26.75 9.23
CA LEU A 699 19.59 -25.38 9.00
C LEU A 699 20.53 -24.61 8.09
N ASN A 700 21.84 -24.71 8.32
CA ASN A 700 22.87 -24.09 7.48
C ASN A 700 22.71 -24.53 6.03
N HIS A 701 22.60 -25.84 5.78
CA HIS A 701 22.39 -26.37 4.43
C HIS A 701 21.09 -25.89 3.78
N ALA A 702 20.00 -25.87 4.53
CA ALA A 702 18.71 -25.47 4.02
C ALA A 702 18.67 -23.96 3.66
N ILE A 703 19.16 -23.10 4.57
CA ILE A 703 19.13 -21.64 4.41
C ILE A 703 20.04 -21.19 3.27
N ALA A 704 21.24 -21.77 3.16
CA ALA A 704 22.19 -21.44 2.08
C ALA A 704 21.63 -21.67 0.68
N LYS A 705 20.66 -22.59 0.53
CA LYS A 705 20.05 -22.97 -0.76
C LYS A 705 18.67 -22.38 -0.99
N LEU A 706 18.19 -21.46 -0.14
CA LEU A 706 16.90 -20.77 -0.27
C LEU A 706 17.10 -19.30 -0.66
N PRO A 707 17.27 -18.98 -1.96
CA PRO A 707 17.68 -17.65 -2.41
C PRO A 707 16.62 -16.58 -2.19
N PHE A 708 15.35 -16.96 -2.10
CA PHE A 708 14.22 -16.02 -1.94
C PHE A 708 13.78 -15.85 -0.48
N LEU A 709 14.52 -16.39 0.49
CA LEU A 709 14.14 -16.33 1.90
C LEU A 709 14.22 -14.90 2.43
N THR A 710 13.06 -14.35 2.80
CA THR A 710 12.91 -12.99 3.36
C THR A 710 12.59 -13.01 4.85
N THR A 711 12.00 -14.10 5.35
CA THR A 711 11.60 -14.22 6.76
C THR A 711 12.03 -15.56 7.31
N LEU A 712 12.83 -15.53 8.37
CA LEU A 712 13.20 -16.71 9.16
C LEU A 712 12.70 -16.55 10.59
N LYS A 713 11.88 -17.50 11.04
CA LYS A 713 11.37 -17.53 12.40
C LYS A 713 11.57 -18.89 13.03
N LEU A 714 12.41 -18.94 14.04
CA LEU A 714 12.67 -20.13 14.84
C LEU A 714 12.19 -19.90 16.27
N ARG A 715 11.44 -20.85 16.83
CA ARG A 715 10.84 -20.74 18.17
C ARG A 715 10.98 -22.03 18.94
N HIS A 716 11.46 -21.94 20.17
CA HIS A 716 11.44 -23.01 21.15
C HIS A 716 11.99 -24.34 20.56
N THR A 717 13.26 -24.39 20.21
CA THR A 717 13.88 -25.61 19.73
C THR A 717 14.03 -26.62 20.89
N LEU A 718 13.93 -27.91 20.59
CA LEU A 718 14.09 -28.95 21.62
C LEU A 718 15.53 -29.02 22.17
N GLN A 719 16.49 -28.74 21.30
CA GLN A 719 17.90 -28.57 21.65
C GLN A 719 18.33 -27.13 21.36
N PRO A 720 19.16 -26.49 22.23
CA PRO A 720 19.69 -25.18 21.95
C PRO A 720 20.65 -25.23 20.77
N LEU A 721 20.53 -24.26 19.85
CA LEU A 721 21.42 -24.13 18.71
C LEU A 721 22.66 -23.29 19.06
N SER A 722 23.79 -23.58 18.46
CA SER A 722 25.03 -22.81 18.66
C SER A 722 25.07 -21.50 17.87
N GLY A 723 24.17 -21.36 16.87
CA GLY A 723 24.10 -20.21 16.01
C GLY A 723 25.01 -20.23 14.80
N LYS A 724 25.67 -21.36 14.46
CA LYS A 724 26.48 -21.51 13.25
C LYS A 724 25.67 -21.27 11.96
N PHE A 725 24.37 -21.65 11.94
CA PHE A 725 23.50 -21.44 10.80
C PHE A 725 23.32 -19.96 10.45
N LEU A 726 23.62 -19.04 11.37
CA LEU A 726 23.51 -17.60 11.14
C LEU A 726 24.51 -17.08 10.10
N GLU A 727 25.61 -17.80 9.87
CA GLU A 727 26.62 -17.49 8.85
C GLU A 727 26.07 -17.65 7.42
N SER A 728 25.02 -18.46 7.23
CA SER A 728 24.39 -18.71 5.93
C SER A 728 23.25 -17.77 5.60
N LEU A 729 22.93 -16.83 6.48
CA LEU A 729 21.87 -15.86 6.22
C LEU A 729 22.22 -14.96 5.02
N THR A 730 21.23 -14.71 4.17
CA THR A 730 21.39 -13.94 2.93
C THR A 730 20.96 -12.49 3.09
N SER A 731 21.44 -11.62 2.20
CA SER A 731 21.09 -10.19 2.17
C SER A 731 19.58 -9.92 1.91
N ASN A 732 18.84 -10.91 1.42
CA ASN A 732 17.40 -10.80 1.16
C ASN A 732 16.55 -10.90 2.43
N LEU A 733 17.16 -11.21 3.57
CA LEU A 733 16.42 -11.39 4.82
C LEU A 733 15.93 -10.02 5.36
N VAL A 734 14.63 -9.91 5.54
CA VAL A 734 13.93 -8.74 6.06
C VAL A 734 13.50 -8.92 7.52
N SER A 735 13.19 -10.15 7.92
CA SER A 735 12.70 -10.46 9.26
C SER A 735 13.41 -11.68 9.83
N LEU A 736 14.05 -11.49 10.98
CA LEU A 736 14.70 -12.54 11.77
C LEU A 736 14.10 -12.61 13.17
N LYS A 737 13.50 -13.75 13.53
CA LYS A 737 12.91 -13.96 14.85
C LYS A 737 13.45 -15.26 15.46
N LEU A 738 14.27 -15.12 16.51
CA LEU A 738 14.85 -16.21 17.29
C LEU A 738 14.29 -16.16 18.71
N GLU A 739 13.37 -17.06 19.01
CA GLU A 739 12.67 -17.07 20.29
C GLU A 739 13.01 -18.37 21.03
N ASP A 740 13.84 -18.30 22.06
CA ASP A 740 14.35 -19.46 22.86
C ASP A 740 15.03 -20.52 22.00
N VAL A 741 15.98 -20.10 21.17
CA VAL A 741 16.66 -20.94 20.16
C VAL A 741 18.18 -20.96 20.38
N CYS A 742 18.78 -19.76 20.52
CA CYS A 742 20.23 -19.58 20.63
C CYS A 742 20.60 -18.88 21.94
N PRO A 743 20.60 -19.56 23.10
CA PRO A 743 20.92 -18.92 24.37
C PRO A 743 22.39 -18.45 24.44
N SER A 744 23.27 -19.04 23.67
CA SER A 744 24.69 -18.72 23.57
C SER A 744 25.03 -17.68 22.51
N LEU A 745 24.03 -17.02 21.88
CA LEU A 745 24.26 -15.98 20.89
C LEU A 745 25.12 -14.84 21.46
N THR A 746 26.24 -14.55 20.83
CA THR A 746 27.21 -13.52 21.22
C THR A 746 27.09 -12.26 20.36
N ASN A 747 27.62 -11.13 20.84
CA ASN A 747 27.74 -9.90 20.06
C ASN A 747 28.55 -10.08 18.77
N ALA A 748 29.55 -10.96 18.74
CA ALA A 748 30.34 -11.24 17.54
C ALA A 748 29.47 -11.90 16.45
N GLN A 749 28.64 -12.86 16.82
CA GLN A 749 27.68 -13.48 15.90
C GLN A 749 26.61 -12.48 15.43
N LEU A 750 26.12 -11.61 16.32
CA LEU A 750 25.21 -10.53 15.96
C LEU A 750 25.84 -9.56 14.95
N ALA A 751 27.12 -9.23 15.10
CA ALA A 751 27.86 -8.42 14.12
C ALA A 751 28.03 -9.14 12.78
N SER A 752 28.20 -10.48 12.77
CA SER A 752 28.21 -11.27 11.53
C SER A 752 26.88 -11.22 10.80
N ILE A 753 25.75 -11.34 11.52
CA ILE A 753 24.41 -11.15 10.95
C ILE A 753 24.28 -9.74 10.34
N ALA A 754 24.80 -8.73 11.02
CA ALA A 754 24.78 -7.35 10.60
C ALA A 754 25.50 -7.10 9.27
N THR A 755 26.58 -7.83 9.03
CA THR A 755 27.32 -7.72 7.75
C THR A 755 26.60 -8.43 6.59
N SER A 756 25.94 -9.55 6.87
CA SER A 756 25.25 -10.38 5.86
C SER A 756 23.86 -9.84 5.52
N CYS A 757 23.09 -9.40 6.52
CA CYS A 757 21.66 -9.04 6.39
C CYS A 757 21.44 -7.54 6.57
N LYS A 758 21.93 -6.70 5.66
CA LYS A 758 21.80 -5.24 5.76
C LYS A 758 20.35 -4.73 5.66
N GLY A 759 19.47 -5.46 4.96
CA GLY A 759 18.07 -5.09 4.74
C GLY A 759 17.09 -5.48 5.86
N LEU A 760 17.59 -5.86 7.05
CA LEU A 760 16.74 -6.34 8.14
C LEU A 760 15.87 -5.22 8.70
N ARG A 761 14.55 -5.47 8.80
CA ARG A 761 13.55 -4.53 9.33
C ARG A 761 12.88 -5.00 10.60
N GLN A 762 12.89 -6.31 10.84
CA GLN A 762 12.31 -6.90 12.03
C GLN A 762 13.34 -7.82 12.69
N LEU A 763 13.71 -7.51 13.91
CA LEU A 763 14.59 -8.33 14.74
C LEU A 763 13.90 -8.66 16.05
N SER A 764 13.76 -9.96 16.34
CA SER A 764 13.23 -10.44 17.60
C SER A 764 14.18 -11.49 18.17
N LEU A 765 14.80 -11.18 19.28
CA LEU A 765 15.68 -12.09 20.04
C LEU A 765 15.04 -12.34 21.40
N THR A 766 14.89 -13.60 21.76
CA THR A 766 14.36 -13.97 23.08
C THR A 766 15.23 -15.07 23.67
N ALA A 767 15.58 -14.94 24.94
CA ALA A 767 16.45 -15.85 25.70
C ALA A 767 17.89 -15.96 25.17
N CYS A 768 18.41 -14.92 24.53
CA CYS A 768 19.79 -14.83 24.06
C CYS A 768 20.70 -14.27 25.18
N ARG A 769 21.04 -15.06 26.17
CA ARG A 769 21.57 -14.61 27.46
C ARG A 769 23.03 -14.17 27.43
N CYS A 770 23.77 -14.42 26.35
CA CYS A 770 25.17 -14.03 26.20
C CYS A 770 25.35 -12.66 25.53
N LEU A 771 24.27 -11.92 25.27
CA LEU A 771 24.34 -10.56 24.76
C LEU A 771 24.65 -9.58 25.91
N ASP A 772 25.49 -8.60 25.61
CA ASP A 772 25.85 -7.50 26.52
C ASP A 772 25.43 -6.13 25.96
N SER A 773 25.81 -5.05 26.64
CA SER A 773 25.48 -3.69 26.26
C SER A 773 25.93 -3.26 24.85
N GLY A 774 26.96 -3.91 24.29
CA GLY A 774 27.42 -3.70 22.92
C GLY A 774 26.41 -4.12 21.86
N ALA A 775 25.48 -5.02 22.19
CA ALA A 775 24.48 -5.52 21.24
C ALA A 775 23.61 -4.40 20.68
N LEU A 776 23.18 -3.45 21.51
CA LEU A 776 22.34 -2.31 21.05
C LEU A 776 23.11 -1.37 20.11
N SER A 777 24.41 -1.19 20.33
CA SER A 777 25.27 -0.40 19.45
C SER A 777 25.44 -1.06 18.08
N ILE A 778 25.56 -2.41 18.05
CA ILE A 778 25.59 -3.16 16.79
C ILE A 778 24.28 -3.02 16.05
N ILE A 779 23.14 -3.23 16.72
CA ILE A 779 21.78 -3.16 16.15
C ILE A 779 21.52 -1.78 15.56
N SER A 780 21.80 -0.70 16.31
CA SER A 780 21.51 0.67 15.87
C SER A 780 22.35 1.09 14.66
N LYS A 781 23.61 0.65 14.59
CA LYS A 781 24.51 0.97 13.47
C LYS A 781 24.19 0.13 12.23
N ALA A 782 23.85 -1.15 12.43
CA ALA A 782 23.65 -2.07 11.32
C ALA A 782 22.30 -1.89 10.62
N TRP A 783 21.25 -1.59 11.38
CA TRP A 783 19.88 -1.58 10.85
C TRP A 783 19.12 -0.30 11.21
N PRO A 784 19.50 0.85 10.68
CA PRO A 784 18.82 2.13 10.96
C PRO A 784 17.34 2.14 10.51
N ALA A 785 16.98 1.29 9.54
CA ALA A 785 15.63 1.14 9.01
C ALA A 785 14.77 0.12 9.79
N LEU A 786 15.19 -0.31 10.96
CA LEU A 786 14.48 -1.31 11.76
C LEU A 786 13.11 -0.76 12.19
N SER A 787 12.06 -1.51 11.88
CA SER A 787 10.67 -1.16 12.24
C SER A 787 10.15 -1.89 13.48
N GLU A 788 10.69 -3.08 13.75
CA GLU A 788 10.35 -3.89 14.93
C GLU A 788 11.61 -4.39 15.60
N LEU A 789 11.80 -4.01 16.87
CA LEU A 789 12.85 -4.56 17.72
C LEU A 789 12.24 -5.19 18.97
N LYS A 790 12.49 -6.47 19.15
CA LYS A 790 12.13 -7.20 20.36
C LYS A 790 13.37 -7.85 20.96
N LEU A 791 13.73 -7.44 22.17
CA LEU A 791 14.72 -8.08 23.02
C LEU A 791 14.05 -8.49 24.33
N GLU A 792 14.04 -9.78 24.63
CA GLU A 792 13.43 -10.33 25.85
C GLU A 792 14.32 -11.41 26.46
N ASP A 793 14.71 -11.26 27.71
CA ASP A 793 15.66 -12.17 28.40
C ASP A 793 17.00 -12.29 27.63
N CYS A 794 17.58 -11.12 27.23
CA CYS A 794 18.78 -11.05 26.41
C CYS A 794 19.97 -10.52 27.23
N GLY A 795 20.26 -11.17 28.33
CA GLY A 795 21.42 -10.88 29.17
C GLY A 795 21.38 -9.46 29.77
N GLU A 796 22.46 -8.70 29.58
CA GLU A 796 22.61 -7.31 30.07
C GLU A 796 22.58 -6.29 28.94
N ALA A 797 21.84 -6.56 27.86
CA ALA A 797 21.85 -5.74 26.64
C ALA A 797 21.47 -4.29 26.88
N THR A 798 20.60 -3.98 27.86
CA THR A 798 20.14 -2.58 28.13
C THR A 798 20.95 -1.86 29.17
N ARG A 799 21.95 -2.48 29.82
CA ARG A 799 22.67 -1.91 30.98
C ARG A 799 23.33 -0.56 30.71
N GLU A 800 23.91 -0.37 29.53
CA GLU A 800 24.66 0.86 29.19
C GLU A 800 24.21 1.53 27.89
N GLY A 801 23.26 0.95 27.16
CA GLY A 801 23.10 1.23 25.75
C GLY A 801 21.76 1.78 25.29
N ALA A 802 20.81 2.04 26.17
CA ALA A 802 19.45 2.43 25.74
C ALA A 802 19.41 3.74 24.93
N ALA A 803 20.31 4.68 25.21
CA ALA A 803 20.39 5.94 24.47
C ALA A 803 20.78 5.75 22.99
N VAL A 804 21.51 4.68 22.66
CA VAL A 804 21.91 4.39 21.28
C VAL A 804 20.73 3.98 20.41
N LEU A 805 19.66 3.41 20.99
CA LEU A 805 18.45 3.06 20.27
C LEU A 805 17.70 4.28 19.72
N LEU A 806 17.92 5.45 20.34
CA LEU A 806 17.25 6.68 19.94
C LEU A 806 17.58 7.14 18.50
N CYS A 807 18.59 6.51 17.88
CA CYS A 807 18.91 6.70 16.46
C CYS A 807 18.01 5.85 15.51
N LEU A 808 17.17 4.95 16.02
CA LEU A 808 16.31 4.07 15.21
C LEU A 808 14.95 4.74 14.95
N TYR A 809 14.93 5.80 14.17
CA TYR A 809 13.72 6.60 13.91
C TYR A 809 12.61 5.85 13.19
N GLY A 810 12.93 4.74 12.51
CA GLY A 810 11.98 3.87 11.84
C GLY A 810 11.17 2.95 12.74
N LEU A 811 11.47 2.89 14.06
CA LEU A 811 10.82 1.95 14.97
C LEU A 811 9.34 2.25 15.17
N GLN A 812 8.53 1.21 14.89
CA GLN A 812 7.07 1.18 15.10
C GLN A 812 6.71 0.36 16.35
N SER A 813 7.53 -0.65 16.66
CA SER A 813 7.34 -1.51 17.83
C SER A 813 8.67 -1.76 18.53
N LEU A 814 8.73 -1.41 19.81
CA LEU A 814 9.88 -1.64 20.65
C LEU A 814 9.48 -2.47 21.87
N THR A 815 10.12 -3.61 22.03
CA THR A 815 9.97 -4.46 23.23
C THR A 815 11.33 -4.68 23.87
N LEU A 816 11.49 -4.17 25.10
CA LEU A 816 12.65 -4.38 25.94
C LEU A 816 12.15 -4.95 27.25
N ARG A 817 12.43 -6.23 27.51
CA ARG A 817 11.98 -6.91 28.71
C ARG A 817 13.09 -7.81 29.25
N HIS A 818 13.42 -7.70 30.50
CA HIS A 818 14.41 -8.57 31.15
C HIS A 818 15.81 -8.55 30.50
N ASN A 819 16.34 -7.35 30.21
CA ASN A 819 17.63 -7.21 29.53
C ASN A 819 18.71 -6.52 30.41
N GLY A 820 18.45 -6.40 31.71
CA GLY A 820 19.35 -5.74 32.66
C GLY A 820 18.88 -4.34 33.06
N ALA A 821 19.14 -3.96 34.31
CA ALA A 821 18.66 -2.69 34.89
C ALA A 821 19.51 -1.50 34.39
N GLY A 822 19.15 -0.92 33.25
CA GLY A 822 19.85 0.19 32.62
C GLY A 822 18.95 1.25 32.02
N LEU A 823 17.64 1.00 31.96
CA LEU A 823 16.69 1.95 31.40
C LEU A 823 16.42 3.11 32.38
N PRO A 824 16.50 4.37 31.94
CA PRO A 824 16.15 5.50 32.77
C PRO A 824 14.64 5.52 33.06
N ARG A 825 14.25 6.08 34.21
CA ARG A 825 12.82 6.19 34.58
C ARG A 825 12.00 6.98 33.56
N ASN A 826 12.62 7.96 32.89
CA ASN A 826 11.99 8.79 31.88
C ASN A 826 11.99 8.15 30.48
N PHE A 827 12.45 6.91 30.34
CA PHE A 827 12.59 6.27 29.01
C PHE A 827 11.32 6.31 28.17
N ILE A 828 10.15 6.21 28.78
CA ILE A 828 8.86 6.31 28.07
C ILE A 828 8.69 7.70 27.45
N MET A 829 9.01 8.75 28.23
CA MET A 829 8.95 10.13 27.76
C MET A 829 9.94 10.36 26.64
N ASP A 830 11.20 9.95 26.83
CA ASP A 830 12.25 10.10 25.83
C ASP A 830 11.88 9.34 24.54
N ALA A 831 11.35 8.13 24.66
CA ALA A 831 10.88 7.32 23.55
C ALA A 831 9.72 7.99 22.79
N SER A 832 8.79 8.64 23.51
CA SER A 832 7.68 9.37 22.87
C SER A 832 8.16 10.58 22.06
N TYR A 833 9.28 11.19 22.47
CA TYR A 833 9.88 12.34 21.78
C TYR A 833 10.75 11.92 20.60
N GLN A 834 11.52 10.85 20.76
CA GLN A 834 12.58 10.52 19.81
C GLN A 834 12.20 9.48 18.78
N PHE A 835 11.18 8.65 19.02
CA PHE A 835 10.67 7.69 18.03
C PHE A 835 9.35 8.16 17.41
N PRO A 836 9.39 8.91 16.31
CA PRO A 836 8.19 9.54 15.74
C PRO A 836 7.15 8.52 15.22
N LEU A 837 7.58 7.29 14.94
CA LEU A 837 6.73 6.21 14.42
C LEU A 837 6.32 5.18 15.47
N LEU A 838 6.85 5.28 16.68
CA LEU A 838 6.63 4.27 17.71
C LEU A 838 5.17 4.21 18.14
N ARG A 839 4.55 3.06 17.96
CA ARG A 839 3.14 2.80 18.30
C ARG A 839 3.00 1.94 19.53
N CYS A 840 3.84 0.89 19.59
CA CYS A 840 3.81 -0.08 20.66
C CYS A 840 5.13 -0.05 21.42
N LEU A 841 5.07 0.29 22.69
CA LEU A 841 6.21 0.22 23.61
C LEU A 841 5.92 -0.82 24.68
N SER A 842 6.80 -1.81 24.83
CA SER A 842 6.66 -2.86 25.83
C SER A 842 7.93 -2.96 26.66
N LEU A 843 7.81 -2.72 27.95
CA LEU A 843 8.91 -2.65 28.90
C LEU A 843 8.67 -3.60 30.07
N ASP A 844 9.70 -3.84 30.87
CA ASP A 844 9.61 -4.53 32.14
C ASP A 844 10.14 -3.65 33.28
N SER A 845 9.44 -3.63 34.40
CA SER A 845 9.82 -2.83 35.56
C SER A 845 11.16 -3.24 36.18
N CYS A 846 11.66 -4.44 35.90
CA CYS A 846 12.97 -4.89 36.33
C CYS A 846 14.14 -4.28 35.54
N ASP A 847 13.89 -3.73 34.35
CA ASP A 847 14.92 -3.10 33.53
C ASP A 847 15.23 -1.64 33.94
N THR A 848 14.51 -1.10 34.94
CA THR A 848 14.76 0.24 35.52
C THR A 848 14.97 0.18 37.01
N SER A 849 15.65 1.17 37.55
CA SER A 849 15.90 1.33 38.99
C SER A 849 14.67 1.89 39.75
N GLY A 850 13.47 1.34 39.49
CA GLY A 850 12.22 1.78 40.13
C GLY A 850 11.02 1.66 39.19
N HIS A 851 10.11 2.63 39.25
CA HIS A 851 8.96 2.68 38.31
C HIS A 851 9.26 3.62 37.15
N PHE A 852 8.74 3.28 35.97
CA PHE A 852 8.78 4.20 34.85
C PHE A 852 7.83 5.38 35.10
N ASN A 853 8.27 6.56 34.69
CA ASN A 853 7.41 7.74 34.66
C ASN A 853 6.48 7.60 33.45
N THR A 854 5.18 7.55 33.70
CA THR A 854 4.16 7.44 32.66
C THR A 854 3.78 8.83 32.16
N PRO A 855 3.63 9.03 30.85
CA PRO A 855 3.23 10.30 30.27
C PRO A 855 1.81 10.67 30.68
N GLN A 856 1.55 11.96 30.84
CA GLN A 856 0.18 12.49 31.04
C GLN A 856 -0.57 12.55 29.70
N ASP A 857 -1.89 12.77 29.73
CA ASP A 857 -2.79 12.64 28.56
C ASP A 857 -2.39 13.43 27.29
N GLY A 858 -1.48 14.43 27.38
CA GLY A 858 -1.00 15.18 26.21
C GLY A 858 0.29 14.68 25.58
N ASP A 859 1.06 13.81 26.26
CA ASP A 859 2.46 13.57 25.93
C ASP A 859 2.72 12.29 25.08
N TRP A 860 1.68 11.58 24.69
CA TRP A 860 1.80 10.27 24.03
C TRP A 860 2.26 10.30 22.58
N ARG A 861 2.19 11.43 21.91
CA ARG A 861 2.58 11.65 20.51
C ARG A 861 2.14 10.50 19.58
N SER A 862 3.09 9.71 19.07
CA SER A 862 2.83 8.58 18.15
C SER A 862 2.45 7.28 18.87
N ILE A 863 2.77 7.16 20.17
CA ILE A 863 2.56 5.92 20.92
C ILE A 863 1.05 5.70 21.14
N SER A 864 0.54 4.56 20.74
CA SER A 864 -0.84 4.15 20.96
C SER A 864 -0.98 3.19 22.13
N THR A 865 0.04 2.39 22.41
CA THR A 865 0.00 1.35 23.44
C THR A 865 1.32 1.26 24.19
N ILE A 866 1.25 1.36 25.52
CA ILE A 866 2.37 1.10 26.42
C ILE A 866 2.03 -0.12 27.27
N LYS A 867 2.95 -1.09 27.31
CA LYS A 867 2.84 -2.29 28.13
C LYS A 867 3.99 -2.33 29.13
N ILE A 868 3.69 -2.32 30.42
CA ILE A 868 4.69 -2.44 31.48
C ILE A 868 4.47 -3.76 32.19
N ALA A 869 5.39 -4.68 32.04
CA ALA A 869 5.41 -5.93 32.78
C ALA A 869 5.97 -5.68 34.19
N HIS A 870 5.36 -6.24 35.20
CA HIS A 870 5.81 -6.25 36.58
C HIS A 870 6.22 -7.67 36.95
N CYS A 871 7.53 -7.95 36.87
CA CYS A 871 8.05 -9.21 37.37
C CYS A 871 8.17 -9.10 38.90
N ARG A 872 7.50 -9.99 39.63
CA ARG A 872 7.87 -10.19 41.05
C ARG A 872 9.26 -10.80 41.06
N HIS A 873 10.21 -10.19 41.80
CA HIS A 873 11.57 -10.69 41.93
C HIS A 873 11.55 -12.18 42.26
N VAL A 874 11.91 -13.00 41.29
CA VAL A 874 12.38 -14.33 41.51
C VAL A 874 13.90 -14.21 41.39
N PRO A 875 14.68 -14.52 42.47
CA PRO A 875 16.12 -14.46 42.39
C PRO A 875 16.61 -15.24 41.16
N SER A 876 17.57 -14.68 40.45
CA SER A 876 18.11 -15.20 39.19
C SER A 876 18.56 -16.68 39.22
N ALA A 877 18.79 -17.24 40.40
CA ALA A 877 19.09 -18.68 40.59
C ALA A 877 17.91 -19.62 40.25
N PHE A 878 16.66 -19.13 40.22
CA PHE A 878 15.49 -19.95 39.91
C PHE A 878 15.09 -19.97 38.42
N CYS A 879 15.65 -19.11 37.59
CA CYS A 879 15.38 -19.13 36.16
C CYS A 879 16.05 -20.28 35.42
N LEU A 880 17.04 -20.95 36.02
CA LEU A 880 17.83 -22.01 35.38
C LEU A 880 17.18 -23.41 35.42
N GLU A 881 16.16 -23.64 36.24
CA GLU A 881 15.51 -24.96 36.38
C GLU A 881 14.04 -25.03 35.98
N GLY A 882 13.52 -24.02 35.31
CA GLY A 882 12.09 -23.81 35.17
C GLY A 882 11.40 -24.53 34.03
N ARG A 883 11.55 -25.83 33.84
CA ARG A 883 10.50 -26.64 33.17
C ARG A 883 9.30 -26.73 34.11
N GLY A 884 8.29 -25.89 33.91
CA GLY A 884 6.99 -26.14 34.48
C GLY A 884 6.44 -25.24 35.57
N ARG A 885 7.04 -24.09 35.91
CA ARG A 885 6.45 -23.14 36.87
C ARG A 885 5.72 -22.03 36.14
N ARG A 886 4.40 -21.94 36.38
CA ARG A 886 3.52 -20.87 35.92
C ARG A 886 3.98 -19.57 36.58
N VAL A 887 4.74 -18.75 35.86
CA VAL A 887 5.07 -17.38 36.29
C VAL A 887 3.86 -16.51 35.97
N HIS A 888 3.16 -16.04 36.96
CA HIS A 888 2.11 -15.04 36.78
C HIS A 888 2.80 -13.68 36.55
N ARG A 889 2.88 -13.27 35.30
CA ARG A 889 3.24 -11.89 34.92
C ARG A 889 1.98 -11.03 34.99
N GLN A 890 2.05 -9.98 35.72
CA GLN A 890 1.06 -8.93 35.71
C GLN A 890 1.58 -7.83 34.75
N THR A 891 0.88 -7.60 33.65
CA THR A 891 1.23 -6.57 32.68
C THR A 891 0.19 -5.47 32.74
N GLU A 892 0.65 -4.26 33.03
CA GLU A 892 -0.15 -3.06 32.90
C GLU A 892 -0.14 -2.61 31.45
N VAL A 893 -1.31 -2.46 30.85
CA VAL A 893 -1.48 -2.01 29.48
C VAL A 893 -2.21 -0.70 29.50
N MET A 894 -1.55 0.33 28.95
CA MET A 894 -2.12 1.65 28.79
C MET A 894 -2.38 1.88 27.30
N GLU A 895 -3.59 2.27 26.95
CA GLU A 895 -4.01 2.55 25.58
C GLU A 895 -4.55 3.96 25.46
N ARG A 896 -4.18 4.61 24.38
CA ARG A 896 -4.75 5.89 23.98
C ARG A 896 -6.09 5.65 23.29
N GLY A 897 -7.17 5.99 23.95
CA GLY A 897 -8.52 5.91 23.39
C GLY A 897 -9.11 7.31 23.16
N GLY A 898 -8.86 7.92 22.00
CA GLY A 898 -9.32 9.29 21.76
C GLY A 898 -8.66 10.30 22.69
N THR A 899 -9.45 10.92 23.59
CA THR A 899 -8.98 11.91 24.56
C THR A 899 -8.68 11.32 25.96
N THR A 900 -8.90 10.03 26.17
CA THR A 900 -8.75 9.42 27.50
C THR A 900 -7.79 8.24 27.51
N LEU A 901 -6.99 8.16 28.57
CA LEU A 901 -6.10 7.05 28.87
C LEU A 901 -6.94 5.87 29.39
N ARG A 902 -6.74 4.67 28.83
CA ARG A 902 -7.32 3.44 29.34
C ARG A 902 -6.22 2.54 29.88
N THR A 903 -6.30 2.19 31.15
CA THR A 903 -5.35 1.29 31.79
C THR A 903 -6.00 -0.07 32.06
N PHE A 904 -5.35 -1.14 31.60
CA PHE A 904 -5.79 -2.52 31.79
C PHE A 904 -4.69 -3.33 32.46
N ILE A 905 -5.08 -4.25 33.32
CA ILE A 905 -4.15 -5.23 33.91
C ILE A 905 -4.37 -6.56 33.24
N VAL A 906 -3.39 -7.01 32.47
CA VAL A 906 -3.40 -8.31 31.78
C VAL A 906 -2.59 -9.31 32.58
N LYS A 907 -3.17 -10.44 32.91
CA LYS A 907 -2.48 -11.57 33.53
C LYS A 907 -2.05 -12.53 32.42
N GLU A 908 -0.76 -12.52 32.08
CA GLU A 908 -0.21 -13.48 31.12
C GLU A 908 0.06 -14.79 31.86
N ARG A 909 -0.48 -15.89 31.35
CA ARG A 909 -0.09 -17.26 31.72
C ARG A 909 0.92 -17.73 30.67
N LEU A 910 2.16 -17.88 31.09
CA LEU A 910 3.20 -18.51 30.30
C LEU A 910 3.11 -20.02 30.43
#